data_fa5d4de03bc2eccb189cd70b3a42bf5c
#
_entry.id   fa5d4de03bc2eccb189cd70b3a42bf5c
#
_cell.length_a   1.000
_cell.length_b   1.000
_cell.length_c   1.000
_cell.angle_alpha   90.00
_cell.angle_beta   90.00
_cell.angle_gamma   90.00
#
_symmetry.space_group_name_H-M   'P 1'
#
loop_
_entity.id
_entity.type
_entity.pdbx_description
1 polymer ?
#
loop_
_entity_poly.entity_id
_entity_poly.type
_entity_poly.pdbx_seq_one_letter_code
_entity_poly.pdbx_strand_id
1 'polypeptide(L)'
;MKKLFLLFILLELSMIGWSQSEILCDTIINKSEISAGRKQLHLMIEREQKKADVSDGVYDKTIDYNEDISKTGIISNAIFVKTNKTVAYIENNEKDDLIKRKYLGRVIDNLKLFNTDFNDGYIDIPYYAQLFDQTYYVIKGIHNKNLAAYVKKNVNKAMYVISPIFDRDNDAMVALMNVMGDQYPDILIKKISTMNSASAADVVVEKAAPKNPKIILNYATSTAVEREIIRRNKSPYVRSIIKIADSAKTPLKAIFFVDELAKGKETIESIDKITENEDDYFKKLIVIRQANYTSELRKMYDKELVHVASKYVTSMNELHEQTDAIRFKSVDNLTATEMYYVMVYGSDDLYTSSFLGCFNRLLVRMKPKNGNEFLDGIGKDKFRTFLRLCANYNTLPTFLSTMKDSNKQGLMRSFVSGLDNSFEGDLEGAVDVANSFGSITDSSLMKVIVLQIKKNREKDSIGHDKRGFKIYDILYTMLTSSNDSITSKLGIPPITIMPYSKLINDSGIVYQQVFFYGDEDGKGVFNSYVNGFGAPDWKVDKSNDYWVKISSVKGKPVIIFANKPLDEPNDEKAQNALQDFLDENGISPSVIIHRGHSYHLSGTLDHINSRHKVVILGACGAYQNLSTVLNHSEDAQIVSTKQIGSGKINGPIIRAFNQRLLEGKDIDWVQMWAQLAKQFPSGDMKNLFDDYVPPYKNLGALFLKAYRKSGYDND
;
A
#
# COMPACT_ATOMS: atom_id res chain seq x y z
N MET A 1 43.66 17.61 -0.23
CA MET A 1 44.03 17.13 1.11
C MET A 1 42.87 16.57 1.91
N LYS A 2 41.68 17.16 2.00
CA LYS A 2 40.55 16.56 2.74
C LYS A 2 40.01 15.22 2.17
N LYS A 3 40.01 15.01 0.86
CA LYS A 3 39.62 13.71 0.24
C LYS A 3 40.65 12.60 0.44
N LEU A 4 41.93 12.93 0.56
CA LEU A 4 42.99 11.95 0.84
C LEU A 4 42.96 11.51 2.32
N PHE A 5 42.56 12.40 3.22
CA PHE A 5 42.42 12.09 4.66
C PHE A 5 41.19 11.19 4.95
N LEU A 6 40.09 11.40 4.22
CA LEU A 6 38.90 10.53 4.32
C LEU A 6 39.17 9.13 3.76
N LEU A 7 39.96 9.02 2.69
CA LEU A 7 40.35 7.72 2.12
C LEU A 7 41.29 6.95 3.06
N PHE A 8 42.16 7.65 3.80
CA PHE A 8 43.05 7.02 4.79
C PHE A 8 42.29 6.53 6.02
N ILE A 9 41.27 7.29 6.51
CA ILE A 9 40.41 6.86 7.63
C ILE A 9 39.50 5.68 7.20
N LEU A 10 39.00 5.66 5.97
CA LEU A 10 38.23 4.52 5.44
C LEU A 10 39.10 3.28 5.22
N LEU A 11 40.38 3.43 4.83
CA LEU A 11 41.34 2.32 4.76
C LEU A 11 41.72 1.80 6.16
N GLU A 12 41.93 2.69 7.13
CA GLU A 12 42.20 2.23 8.51
C GLU A 12 40.99 1.58 9.16
N LEU A 13 39.76 2.07 8.92
CA LEU A 13 38.54 1.42 9.41
C LEU A 13 38.26 0.07 8.71
N SER A 14 38.61 -0.08 7.44
CA SER A 14 38.53 -1.38 6.76
C SER A 14 39.62 -2.34 7.23
N MET A 15 40.85 -1.86 7.49
CA MET A 15 41.95 -2.66 8.02
C MET A 15 41.72 -3.11 9.47
N ILE A 16 41.09 -2.27 10.31
CA ILE A 16 40.70 -2.62 11.69
C ILE A 16 39.59 -3.68 11.68
N GLY A 17 38.63 -3.60 10.74
CA GLY A 17 37.59 -4.65 10.56
C GLY A 17 38.16 -6.01 10.13
N TRP A 18 39.18 -6.02 9.29
CA TRP A 18 39.84 -7.24 8.81
C TRP A 18 40.70 -7.91 9.89
N SER A 19 41.41 -7.13 10.71
CA SER A 19 42.22 -7.67 11.81
C SER A 19 41.35 -8.27 12.92
N GLN A 20 40.17 -7.75 13.17
CA GLN A 20 39.26 -8.27 14.20
C GLN A 20 38.57 -9.59 13.80
N SER A 21 38.27 -9.84 12.52
CA SER A 21 37.69 -11.12 12.07
C SER A 21 38.66 -12.28 12.14
N GLU A 22 39.94 -12.08 11.81
CA GLU A 22 40.99 -13.07 11.98
C GLU A 22 41.34 -13.35 13.45
N ILE A 23 41.35 -12.33 14.30
CA ILE A 23 41.62 -12.45 15.74
C ILE A 23 40.55 -13.27 16.46
N LEU A 24 39.27 -13.22 16.06
CA LEU A 24 38.16 -13.91 16.72
C LEU A 24 38.16 -15.44 16.44
N CYS A 25 38.61 -15.90 15.26
CA CYS A 25 38.80 -17.31 14.99
C CYS A 25 40.05 -17.88 15.66
N ASP A 26 41.04 -17.06 15.94
CA ASP A 26 42.26 -17.44 16.68
C ASP A 26 42.06 -17.53 18.20
N THR A 27 40.96 -17.09 18.74
CA THR A 27 40.63 -17.16 20.16
C THR A 27 40.08 -18.52 20.65
N ILE A 28 39.99 -19.54 19.80
CA ILE A 28 39.75 -20.93 20.22
C ILE A 28 41.02 -21.49 20.81
N ILE A 29 41.05 -21.67 22.13
CA ILE A 29 42.27 -22.01 22.87
C ILE A 29 42.77 -23.41 22.54
N ASN A 30 41.87 -24.39 22.36
CA ASN A 30 42.20 -25.80 22.14
C ASN A 30 41.69 -26.33 20.80
N LYS A 31 42.23 -25.81 19.69
CA LYS A 31 41.84 -26.26 18.32
C LYS A 31 42.08 -27.76 18.08
N SER A 32 43.06 -28.35 18.76
CA SER A 32 43.38 -29.80 18.68
C SER A 32 42.31 -30.70 19.32
N GLU A 33 41.54 -30.20 20.24
CA GLU A 33 40.48 -30.95 20.95
C GLU A 33 39.11 -30.92 20.23
N ILE A 34 39.01 -30.25 19.07
CA ILE A 34 37.77 -30.21 18.29
C ILE A 34 37.57 -31.58 17.64
N SER A 35 36.56 -32.32 18.06
CA SER A 35 36.19 -33.61 17.48
C SER A 35 35.87 -33.53 15.99
N ALA A 36 36.02 -34.64 15.26
CA ALA A 36 35.73 -34.68 13.83
C ALA A 36 34.28 -34.22 13.50
N GLY A 37 33.31 -34.59 14.35
CA GLY A 37 31.92 -34.15 14.20
C GLY A 37 31.74 -32.66 14.39
N ARG A 38 32.48 -32.02 15.34
CA ARG A 38 32.41 -30.55 15.50
C ARG A 38 33.14 -29.83 14.37
N LYS A 39 34.24 -30.37 13.82
CA LYS A 39 34.88 -29.82 12.62
C LYS A 39 33.92 -29.76 11.43
N GLN A 40 33.05 -30.76 11.26
CA GLN A 40 32.01 -30.71 10.23
C GLN A 40 31.01 -29.56 10.45
N LEU A 41 30.61 -29.30 11.71
CA LEU A 41 29.73 -28.19 12.02
C LEU A 41 30.39 -26.84 11.75
N HIS A 42 31.68 -26.67 12.05
CA HIS A 42 32.45 -25.48 11.69
C HIS A 42 32.46 -25.25 10.17
N LEU A 43 32.74 -26.32 9.39
CA LEU A 43 32.69 -26.23 7.92
C LEU A 43 31.29 -25.86 7.40
N MET A 44 30.25 -26.35 8.07
CA MET A 44 28.87 -25.94 7.72
C MET A 44 28.61 -24.48 8.03
N ILE A 45 29.09 -23.93 9.14
CA ILE A 45 29.00 -22.51 9.48
C ILE A 45 29.69 -21.66 8.41
N GLU A 46 30.94 -21.99 8.08
CA GLU A 46 31.71 -21.30 7.03
C GLU A 46 30.99 -21.35 5.68
N ARG A 47 30.42 -22.51 5.34
CA ARG A 47 29.65 -22.68 4.11
C ARG A 47 28.41 -21.79 4.06
N GLU A 48 27.64 -21.70 5.16
CA GLU A 48 26.45 -20.86 5.21
C GLU A 48 26.85 -19.36 5.25
N GLN A 49 27.94 -18.98 5.91
CA GLN A 49 28.48 -17.62 5.84
C GLN A 49 28.91 -17.26 4.41
N LYS A 50 29.57 -18.20 3.70
CA LYS A 50 29.97 -18.00 2.31
C LYS A 50 28.76 -17.85 1.38
N LYS A 51 27.68 -18.61 1.59
CA LYS A 51 26.44 -18.42 0.81
C LYS A 51 25.83 -17.04 0.98
N ALA A 52 25.85 -16.50 2.20
CA ALA A 52 25.37 -15.18 2.47
C ALA A 52 26.16 -14.07 1.75
N ASP A 53 27.49 -14.24 1.72
CA ASP A 53 28.45 -13.33 1.11
C ASP A 53 28.33 -13.30 -0.43
N VAL A 54 28.38 -14.46 -1.07
CA VAL A 54 28.37 -14.56 -2.55
C VAL A 54 26.99 -14.37 -3.19
N SER A 55 26.01 -13.88 -2.44
CA SER A 55 24.68 -13.58 -2.98
C SER A 55 24.71 -12.48 -4.05
N ASP A 56 25.69 -11.59 -3.99
CA ASP A 56 26.00 -10.56 -4.99
C ASP A 56 27.03 -10.99 -6.04
N GLY A 57 27.59 -12.22 -5.93
CA GLY A 57 28.61 -12.78 -6.81
C GLY A 57 30.07 -12.50 -6.40
N VAL A 58 30.30 -11.78 -5.31
CA VAL A 58 31.64 -11.44 -4.79
C VAL A 58 31.86 -12.11 -3.43
N TYR A 59 33.08 -12.50 -3.10
CA TYR A 59 33.45 -13.05 -1.79
C TYR A 59 34.42 -12.10 -1.09
N ASP A 60 33.88 -11.14 -0.31
CA ASP A 60 34.66 -10.13 0.39
C ASP A 60 34.28 -9.99 1.88
N LYS A 61 33.44 -10.89 2.40
CA LYS A 61 32.86 -10.87 3.75
C LYS A 61 31.95 -9.64 4.00
N THR A 62 31.39 -9.11 2.93
CA THR A 62 30.39 -8.04 2.97
C THR A 62 29.10 -8.57 2.35
N ILE A 63 27.97 -8.32 2.99
CA ILE A 63 26.66 -8.71 2.47
C ILE A 63 26.00 -7.43 1.97
N ASP A 64 26.02 -7.20 0.66
CA ASP A 64 25.44 -6.01 0.08
C ASP A 64 23.90 -6.04 0.14
N TYR A 65 23.33 -4.96 0.67
CA TYR A 65 21.90 -4.85 0.81
C TYR A 65 21.41 -3.53 0.22
N ASN A 66 20.81 -3.59 -0.97
CA ASN A 66 20.14 -2.48 -1.66
C ASN A 66 20.93 -1.14 -1.65
N GLU A 67 22.24 -1.18 -1.79
CA GLU A 67 23.13 -0.02 -1.71
C GLU A 67 23.12 0.74 -0.37
N ASP A 68 22.45 0.19 0.67
CA ASP A 68 22.41 0.77 2.01
C ASP A 68 23.63 0.36 2.83
N ILE A 69 24.66 1.20 2.81
CA ILE A 69 25.95 0.96 3.48
C ILE A 69 25.77 0.69 5.00
N SER A 70 24.78 1.32 5.64
CA SER A 70 24.55 1.14 7.07
C SER A 70 23.99 -0.27 7.36
N LYS A 71 23.00 -0.69 6.60
CA LYS A 71 22.39 -2.04 6.72
C LYS A 71 23.37 -3.13 6.32
N THR A 72 24.13 -2.92 5.23
CA THR A 72 25.24 -3.79 4.81
C THR A 72 26.22 -4.01 5.96
N GLY A 73 26.69 -2.94 6.61
CA GLY A 73 27.61 -3.04 7.74
C GLY A 73 27.03 -3.77 8.95
N ILE A 74 25.76 -3.52 9.28
CA ILE A 74 25.06 -4.17 10.41
C ILE A 74 24.93 -5.67 10.18
N ILE A 75 24.47 -6.10 9.00
CA ILE A 75 24.23 -7.51 8.72
C ILE A 75 25.53 -8.28 8.51
N SER A 76 26.52 -7.72 7.85
CA SER A 76 27.83 -8.33 7.68
C SER A 76 28.51 -8.58 9.03
N ASN A 77 28.45 -7.59 9.94
CA ASN A 77 28.92 -7.76 11.31
C ASN A 77 28.20 -8.93 12.03
N ALA A 78 26.87 -9.02 11.89
CA ALA A 78 26.10 -10.11 12.50
C ALA A 78 26.49 -11.48 11.97
N ILE A 79 26.56 -11.65 10.66
CA ILE A 79 26.84 -12.92 9.99
C ILE A 79 28.30 -13.38 10.23
N PHE A 80 29.26 -12.48 10.19
CA PHE A 80 30.68 -12.86 10.32
C PHE A 80 31.20 -12.67 11.77
N VAL A 81 31.14 -11.45 12.31
CA VAL A 81 31.81 -11.14 13.59
C VAL A 81 31.06 -11.76 14.78
N LYS A 82 29.75 -11.55 14.88
CA LYS A 82 28.94 -12.05 16.00
C LYS A 82 28.85 -13.57 15.98
N THR A 83 28.71 -14.19 14.81
CA THR A 83 28.71 -15.65 14.65
C THR A 83 30.03 -16.24 15.11
N ASN A 84 31.16 -15.73 14.62
CA ASN A 84 32.49 -16.24 15.01
C ASN A 84 32.75 -16.05 16.51
N LYS A 85 32.32 -14.93 17.09
CA LYS A 85 32.39 -14.72 18.55
C LYS A 85 31.57 -15.77 19.33
N THR A 86 30.39 -16.11 18.83
CA THR A 86 29.54 -17.13 19.44
C THR A 86 30.19 -18.52 19.36
N VAL A 87 30.73 -18.88 18.21
CA VAL A 87 31.45 -20.16 17.99
C VAL A 87 32.65 -20.28 18.93
N ALA A 88 33.49 -19.24 18.99
CA ALA A 88 34.61 -19.20 19.91
C ALA A 88 34.20 -19.33 21.37
N TYR A 89 33.13 -18.67 21.79
CA TYR A 89 32.61 -18.79 23.14
C TYR A 89 32.15 -20.23 23.46
N ILE A 90 31.41 -20.87 22.58
CA ILE A 90 30.95 -22.25 22.72
C ILE A 90 32.13 -23.20 22.91
N GLU A 91 33.14 -23.11 22.03
CA GLU A 91 34.30 -24.01 22.07
C GLU A 91 35.15 -23.84 23.32
N ASN A 92 35.34 -22.61 23.78
CA ASN A 92 36.21 -22.30 24.92
C ASN A 92 35.53 -22.51 26.29
N ASN A 93 34.24 -22.40 26.39
CA ASN A 93 33.55 -22.32 27.69
C ASN A 93 32.62 -23.49 27.98
N GLU A 94 32.02 -24.16 26.96
CA GLU A 94 31.21 -25.36 27.21
C GLU A 94 32.15 -26.59 27.28
N LYS A 95 31.89 -27.50 28.20
CA LYS A 95 32.71 -28.72 28.40
C LYS A 95 32.12 -29.96 27.71
N ASP A 96 30.80 -30.01 27.63
CA ASP A 96 30.06 -31.16 27.08
C ASP A 96 30.02 -31.09 25.54
N ASP A 97 30.60 -32.13 24.89
CA ASP A 97 30.66 -32.20 23.43
C ASP A 97 29.29 -32.24 22.76
N LEU A 98 28.29 -32.90 23.37
CA LEU A 98 26.92 -32.96 22.83
C LEU A 98 26.25 -31.59 22.87
N ILE A 99 26.51 -30.84 23.92
CA ILE A 99 25.96 -29.47 24.07
C ILE A 99 26.66 -28.53 23.12
N LYS A 100 27.98 -28.60 22.97
CA LYS A 100 28.72 -27.85 21.95
C LYS A 100 28.09 -28.07 20.56
N ARG A 101 27.86 -29.31 20.18
CA ARG A 101 27.23 -29.66 18.88
C ARG A 101 25.85 -29.08 18.77
N LYS A 102 25.03 -29.14 19.83
CA LYS A 102 23.69 -28.54 19.85
C LYS A 102 23.75 -27.04 19.62
N TYR A 103 24.63 -26.32 20.29
CA TYR A 103 24.77 -24.86 20.13
C TYR A 103 25.32 -24.47 18.74
N LEU A 104 26.34 -25.20 18.24
CA LEU A 104 26.86 -24.99 16.87
C LEU A 104 25.76 -25.24 15.82
N GLY A 105 24.93 -26.28 16.03
CA GLY A 105 23.77 -26.55 15.17
C GLY A 105 22.81 -25.39 15.12
N ARG A 106 22.58 -24.69 16.24
CA ARG A 106 21.70 -23.49 16.26
C ARG A 106 22.29 -22.31 15.54
N VAL A 107 23.59 -22.12 15.61
CA VAL A 107 24.28 -21.10 14.80
C VAL A 107 24.07 -21.39 13.30
N ILE A 108 24.16 -22.67 12.90
CA ILE A 108 23.90 -23.10 11.50
C ILE A 108 22.42 -22.82 11.13
N ASP A 109 21.48 -23.16 11.99
CA ASP A 109 20.05 -22.95 11.72
C ASP A 109 19.73 -21.45 11.53
N ASN A 110 20.32 -20.57 12.36
CA ASN A 110 20.18 -19.14 12.21
C ASN A 110 20.73 -18.62 10.86
N LEU A 111 21.90 -19.12 10.45
CA LEU A 111 22.51 -18.78 9.15
C LEU A 111 21.66 -19.28 7.98
N LYS A 112 21.12 -20.50 8.07
CA LYS A 112 20.24 -21.05 7.03
C LYS A 112 18.94 -20.26 6.92
N LEU A 113 18.35 -19.87 8.05
CA LEU A 113 17.14 -19.05 8.08
C LEU A 113 17.40 -17.70 7.40
N PHE A 114 18.51 -17.05 7.75
CA PHE A 114 18.95 -15.83 7.09
C PHE A 114 19.08 -16.00 5.56
N ASN A 115 19.82 -17.02 5.12
CA ASN A 115 20.02 -17.26 3.69
C ASN A 115 18.73 -17.53 2.93
N THR A 116 17.75 -18.20 3.56
CA THR A 116 16.44 -18.43 2.95
C THR A 116 15.67 -17.12 2.78
N ASP A 117 15.51 -16.34 3.85
CA ASP A 117 14.77 -15.10 3.81
C ASP A 117 15.43 -14.03 2.92
N PHE A 118 16.78 -14.04 2.88
CA PHE A 118 17.54 -13.14 2.02
C PHE A 118 17.31 -13.42 0.53
N ASN A 119 17.36 -14.70 0.14
CA ASN A 119 17.11 -15.10 -1.23
C ASN A 119 15.65 -14.89 -1.66
N ASP A 120 14.72 -14.99 -0.72
CA ASP A 120 13.29 -14.75 -0.97
C ASP A 120 12.91 -13.26 -0.97
N GLY A 121 13.89 -12.36 -0.74
CA GLY A 121 13.67 -10.91 -0.71
C GLY A 121 12.91 -10.40 0.53
N TYR A 122 12.68 -11.26 1.52
CA TYR A 122 12.00 -10.94 2.78
C TYR A 122 12.99 -10.82 3.94
N ILE A 123 13.78 -9.75 3.96
CA ILE A 123 14.77 -9.61 5.02
C ILE A 123 14.49 -8.43 5.95
N ASP A 124 14.44 -8.72 7.24
CA ASP A 124 14.43 -7.74 8.32
C ASP A 124 15.83 -7.67 8.93
N ILE A 125 16.65 -6.72 8.49
CA ILE A 125 18.02 -6.55 8.96
C ILE A 125 18.13 -6.35 10.46
N PRO A 126 17.31 -5.47 11.12
CA PRO A 126 17.28 -5.35 12.56
C PRO A 126 16.98 -6.67 13.28
N TYR A 127 16.04 -7.45 12.79
CA TYR A 127 15.72 -8.77 13.33
C TYR A 127 16.93 -9.69 13.32
N TYR A 128 17.59 -9.87 12.16
CA TYR A 128 18.72 -10.77 12.05
C TYR A 128 19.94 -10.30 12.84
N ALA A 129 20.24 -9.00 12.82
CA ALA A 129 21.32 -8.43 13.63
C ALA A 129 21.12 -8.73 15.13
N GLN A 130 19.87 -8.63 15.62
CA GLN A 130 19.52 -8.98 16.99
C GLN A 130 19.59 -10.50 17.24
N LEU A 131 19.10 -11.33 16.33
CA LEU A 131 19.14 -12.80 16.43
C LEU A 131 20.58 -13.30 16.68
N PHE A 132 21.54 -12.85 15.87
CA PHE A 132 22.93 -13.24 16.00
C PHE A 132 23.59 -12.69 17.28
N ASP A 133 23.33 -11.44 17.63
CA ASP A 133 23.88 -10.83 18.85
C ASP A 133 23.36 -11.51 20.10
N GLN A 134 22.05 -11.75 20.18
CA GLN A 134 21.41 -12.33 21.34
C GLN A 134 21.73 -13.82 21.52
N THR A 135 21.96 -14.56 20.44
CA THR A 135 22.41 -15.97 20.53
C THR A 135 23.65 -16.10 21.39
N TYR A 136 24.64 -15.22 21.22
CA TYR A 136 25.82 -15.17 22.07
C TYR A 136 25.49 -14.96 23.55
N TYR A 137 24.69 -13.94 23.86
CA TYR A 137 24.38 -13.59 25.25
C TYR A 137 23.52 -14.61 25.95
N VAL A 138 22.63 -15.28 25.23
CA VAL A 138 21.79 -16.36 25.75
C VAL A 138 22.63 -17.56 26.13
N ILE A 139 23.51 -18.03 25.24
CA ILE A 139 24.42 -19.14 25.52
C ILE A 139 25.28 -18.81 26.74
N LYS A 140 25.79 -17.59 26.83
CA LYS A 140 26.55 -17.10 27.98
C LYS A 140 25.72 -17.09 29.27
N GLY A 141 24.45 -16.67 29.17
CA GLY A 141 23.53 -16.68 30.31
C GLY A 141 23.21 -18.07 30.84
N ILE A 142 23.01 -19.04 29.91
CA ILE A 142 22.81 -20.46 30.31
C ILE A 142 24.05 -21.00 30.97
N HIS A 143 25.22 -20.83 30.38
CA HIS A 143 26.48 -21.30 30.91
C HIS A 143 26.78 -20.75 32.35
N ASN A 144 26.51 -19.46 32.56
CA ASN A 144 26.71 -18.78 33.82
C ASN A 144 25.54 -19.00 34.82
N LYS A 145 24.52 -19.79 34.48
CA LYS A 145 23.32 -20.05 35.31
C LYS A 145 22.57 -18.76 35.72
N ASN A 146 22.59 -17.75 34.90
CA ASN A 146 21.95 -16.46 35.17
C ASN A 146 21.02 -15.98 34.04
N LEU A 147 20.53 -16.91 33.23
CA LEU A 147 19.73 -16.60 32.03
C LEU A 147 18.45 -15.79 32.40
N ALA A 148 17.73 -16.17 33.44
CA ALA A 148 16.51 -15.45 33.85
C ALA A 148 16.81 -14.00 34.28
N ALA A 149 17.91 -13.78 35.00
CA ALA A 149 18.37 -12.44 35.36
C ALA A 149 18.82 -11.64 34.13
N TYR A 150 19.51 -12.29 33.22
CA TYR A 150 19.91 -11.70 31.93
C TYR A 150 18.68 -11.27 31.12
N VAL A 151 17.69 -12.13 30.96
CA VAL A 151 16.44 -11.83 30.26
C VAL A 151 15.72 -10.62 30.85
N LYS A 152 15.55 -10.61 32.19
CA LYS A 152 14.92 -9.48 32.89
C LYS A 152 15.64 -8.15 32.66
N LYS A 153 16.97 -8.18 32.64
CA LYS A 153 17.81 -6.97 32.45
C LYS A 153 17.89 -6.49 31.00
N ASN A 154 17.82 -7.42 30.06
CA ASN A 154 18.07 -7.15 28.64
C ASN A 154 16.87 -7.53 27.75
N VAL A 155 15.70 -7.39 28.29
CA VAL A 155 14.42 -7.78 27.70
C VAL A 155 14.30 -7.36 26.24
N ASN A 156 14.58 -6.09 25.92
CA ASN A 156 14.49 -5.56 24.57
C ASN A 156 15.52 -6.14 23.60
N LYS A 157 16.54 -6.82 24.08
CA LYS A 157 17.62 -7.40 23.27
C LYS A 157 17.52 -8.91 23.15
N ALA A 158 16.93 -9.59 24.13
CA ALA A 158 16.80 -11.06 24.15
C ALA A 158 15.67 -11.58 23.25
N MET A 159 14.89 -10.71 22.67
CA MET A 159 13.59 -10.98 22.04
C MET A 159 13.63 -11.81 20.76
N TYR A 160 14.78 -11.93 20.10
CA TYR A 160 14.88 -12.59 18.81
C TYR A 160 15.41 -14.02 18.86
N VAL A 161 15.77 -14.51 20.05
CA VAL A 161 16.34 -15.84 20.20
C VAL A 161 15.25 -16.85 20.53
N ILE A 162 14.48 -17.21 19.53
CA ILE A 162 13.56 -18.35 19.59
C ILE A 162 14.37 -19.60 19.29
N SER A 163 14.97 -20.19 20.29
CA SER A 163 15.77 -21.37 20.05
C SER A 163 15.62 -22.40 21.15
N PRO A 164 15.65 -23.69 20.85
CA PRO A 164 15.89 -24.77 21.80
C PRO A 164 17.16 -24.61 22.65
N ILE A 165 17.96 -23.56 22.48
CA ILE A 165 19.01 -23.15 23.42
C ILE A 165 18.45 -23.00 24.84
N PHE A 166 17.18 -22.59 24.98
CA PHE A 166 16.48 -22.43 26.26
C PHE A 166 15.91 -23.72 26.86
N ASP A 167 16.03 -24.86 26.20
CA ASP A 167 15.43 -26.14 26.63
C ASP A 167 15.80 -26.56 28.04
N ARG A 168 16.81 -25.94 28.65
CA ARG A 168 17.35 -26.28 29.95
C ARG A 168 16.88 -25.38 31.11
N ASP A 169 16.25 -24.24 30.79
CA ASP A 169 15.77 -23.27 31.79
C ASP A 169 14.37 -22.79 31.39
N ASN A 170 13.38 -23.55 31.91
CA ASN A 170 11.97 -23.26 31.64
C ASN A 170 11.55 -21.88 32.17
N ASP A 171 12.06 -21.44 33.28
CA ASP A 171 11.67 -20.15 33.88
C ASP A 171 12.25 -18.99 33.08
N ALA A 172 13.49 -19.12 32.59
CA ALA A 172 14.09 -18.14 31.69
C ALA A 172 13.35 -18.08 30.36
N MET A 173 12.93 -19.22 29.82
CA MET A 173 12.15 -19.29 28.59
C MET A 173 10.78 -18.60 28.76
N VAL A 174 10.06 -18.90 29.84
CA VAL A 174 8.80 -18.26 30.19
C VAL A 174 8.98 -16.74 30.35
N ALA A 175 10.02 -16.32 31.08
CA ALA A 175 10.32 -14.90 31.28
C ALA A 175 10.63 -14.19 29.97
N LEU A 176 11.37 -14.83 29.05
CA LEU A 176 11.65 -14.31 27.71
C LEU A 176 10.36 -14.20 26.88
N MET A 177 9.56 -15.27 26.83
CA MET A 177 8.34 -15.30 26.02
C MET A 177 7.28 -14.32 26.53
N ASN A 178 7.23 -14.04 27.82
CA ASN A 178 6.35 -12.99 28.35
C ASN A 178 6.61 -11.61 27.73
N VAL A 179 7.86 -11.31 27.50
CA VAL A 179 8.25 -10.00 26.94
C VAL A 179 8.21 -10.00 25.43
N MET A 180 8.79 -11.00 24.81
CA MET A 180 8.76 -11.14 23.36
C MET A 180 7.34 -11.24 22.81
N GLY A 181 6.45 -11.95 23.52
CA GLY A 181 5.05 -12.10 23.16
C GLY A 181 4.29 -10.77 23.11
N ASP A 182 4.74 -9.77 23.89
CA ASP A 182 4.15 -8.43 23.82
C ASP A 182 4.59 -7.64 22.57
N GLN A 183 5.79 -7.88 22.06
CA GLN A 183 6.38 -7.11 20.98
C GLN A 183 6.27 -7.81 19.61
N TYR A 184 6.39 -9.14 19.56
CA TYR A 184 6.47 -9.93 18.31
C TYR A 184 5.52 -11.14 18.31
N PRO A 185 4.24 -10.98 18.66
CA PRO A 185 3.31 -12.11 18.80
C PRO A 185 3.14 -12.88 17.49
N ASP A 186 3.10 -12.19 16.35
CA ASP A 186 2.85 -12.80 15.03
C ASP A 186 4.02 -13.67 14.54
N ILE A 187 5.24 -13.35 14.96
CA ILE A 187 6.43 -14.15 14.64
C ILE A 187 6.47 -15.38 15.58
N LEU A 188 6.27 -15.16 16.87
CA LEU A 188 6.39 -16.20 17.88
C LEU A 188 5.32 -17.29 17.73
N ILE A 189 4.09 -16.90 17.44
CA ILE A 189 2.98 -17.86 17.28
C ILE A 189 3.24 -18.87 16.17
N LYS A 190 3.97 -18.50 15.12
CA LYS A 190 4.36 -19.40 14.03
C LYS A 190 5.46 -20.39 14.42
N LYS A 191 6.07 -20.24 15.59
CA LYS A 191 7.19 -21.05 16.09
C LYS A 191 6.82 -21.87 17.35
N ILE A 192 5.56 -21.84 17.80
CA ILE A 192 5.16 -22.52 19.06
C ILE A 192 5.37 -24.03 19.03
N SER A 193 5.22 -24.68 17.85
CA SER A 193 5.46 -26.11 17.69
C SER A 193 6.94 -26.49 17.82
N THR A 194 7.86 -25.56 17.67
CA THR A 194 9.31 -25.79 17.83
C THR A 194 9.81 -25.51 19.24
N MET A 195 8.93 -25.05 20.14
CA MET A 195 9.28 -24.75 21.52
C MET A 195 9.21 -26.01 22.38
N ASN A 196 10.33 -26.39 22.99
CA ASN A 196 10.39 -27.54 23.88
C ASN A 196 9.77 -27.27 25.28
N SER A 197 9.58 -25.98 25.64
CA SER A 197 8.89 -25.58 26.87
C SER A 197 7.40 -25.39 26.64
N ALA A 198 6.60 -26.29 27.18
CA ALA A 198 5.13 -26.20 27.12
C ALA A 198 4.60 -24.88 27.72
N SER A 199 5.18 -24.48 28.89
CA SER A 199 4.78 -23.23 29.56
C SER A 199 5.13 -21.98 28.75
N ALA A 200 6.28 -21.97 28.05
CA ALA A 200 6.68 -20.88 27.18
C ALA A 200 5.78 -20.77 25.94
N ALA A 201 5.42 -21.90 25.33
CA ALA A 201 4.47 -21.94 24.23
C ALA A 201 3.08 -21.41 24.67
N ASP A 202 2.63 -21.80 25.87
CA ASP A 202 1.35 -21.32 26.42
C ASP A 202 1.36 -19.78 26.61
N VAL A 203 2.46 -19.22 27.10
CA VAL A 203 2.63 -17.75 27.22
C VAL A 203 2.54 -17.06 25.86
N VAL A 204 3.21 -17.61 24.85
CA VAL A 204 3.14 -17.04 23.48
C VAL A 204 1.70 -17.03 22.96
N VAL A 205 0.97 -18.13 23.15
CA VAL A 205 -0.44 -18.23 22.75
C VAL A 205 -1.28 -17.17 23.48
N GLU A 206 -1.09 -17.00 24.79
CA GLU A 206 -1.80 -16.01 25.60
C GLU A 206 -1.54 -14.57 25.16
N LYS A 207 -0.30 -14.27 24.77
CA LYS A 207 0.09 -12.94 24.27
C LYS A 207 -0.37 -12.67 22.84
N ALA A 208 -0.36 -13.69 21.98
CA ALA A 208 -0.77 -13.57 20.59
C ALA A 208 -2.31 -13.50 20.43
N ALA A 209 -3.05 -14.23 21.27
CA ALA A 209 -4.50 -14.35 21.12
C ALA A 209 -5.26 -13.01 21.07
N PRO A 210 -5.04 -12.03 21.96
CA PRO A 210 -5.74 -10.75 21.90
C PRO A 210 -5.26 -9.84 20.77
N LYS A 211 -4.09 -10.10 20.17
CA LYS A 211 -3.53 -9.29 19.08
C LYS A 211 -3.89 -9.85 17.69
N ASN A 212 -3.93 -11.18 17.57
CA ASN A 212 -4.26 -11.88 16.35
C ASN A 212 -5.14 -13.11 16.61
N PRO A 213 -6.42 -12.91 17.01
CA PRO A 213 -7.30 -14.02 17.33
C PRO A 213 -7.59 -14.94 16.13
N LYS A 214 -7.51 -14.42 14.88
CA LYS A 214 -7.71 -15.24 13.67
C LYS A 214 -6.63 -16.33 13.53
N ILE A 215 -5.38 -16.06 13.81
CA ILE A 215 -4.32 -17.07 13.73
C ILE A 215 -4.53 -18.18 14.78
N ILE A 216 -4.99 -17.82 15.98
CA ILE A 216 -5.31 -18.78 17.04
C ILE A 216 -6.50 -19.65 16.62
N LEU A 217 -7.54 -19.05 16.03
CA LEU A 217 -8.68 -19.78 15.48
C LEU A 217 -8.24 -20.75 14.37
N ASN A 218 -7.41 -20.31 13.44
CA ASN A 218 -6.91 -21.15 12.36
C ASN A 218 -6.15 -22.36 12.90
N TYR A 219 -5.28 -22.20 13.89
CA TYR A 219 -4.60 -23.32 14.52
C TYR A 219 -5.58 -24.22 15.31
N ALA A 220 -6.53 -23.65 16.05
CA ALA A 220 -7.52 -24.40 16.82
C ALA A 220 -8.40 -25.32 15.92
N THR A 221 -8.64 -24.92 14.68
CA THR A 221 -9.46 -25.66 13.69
C THR A 221 -8.62 -26.52 12.74
N SER A 222 -7.29 -26.37 12.72
CA SER A 222 -6.39 -27.11 11.82
C SER A 222 -6.11 -28.53 12.31
N THR A 223 -5.37 -29.30 11.49
CA THR A 223 -4.79 -30.58 11.84
C THR A 223 -3.30 -30.49 12.24
N ALA A 224 -2.77 -29.28 12.34
CA ALA A 224 -1.37 -29.02 12.65
C ALA A 224 -1.04 -29.30 14.14
N VAL A 225 0.24 -29.47 14.43
CA VAL A 225 0.73 -29.71 15.81
C VAL A 225 0.36 -28.58 16.77
N GLU A 226 0.30 -27.36 16.26
CA GLU A 226 -0.08 -26.16 16.99
C GLU A 226 -1.49 -26.27 17.62
N ARG A 227 -2.39 -27.05 17.01
CA ARG A 227 -3.74 -27.28 17.53
C ARG A 227 -3.73 -27.77 18.97
N GLU A 228 -2.91 -28.76 19.28
CA GLU A 228 -2.83 -29.33 20.64
C GLU A 228 -2.30 -28.29 21.65
N ILE A 229 -1.36 -27.45 21.23
CA ILE A 229 -0.81 -26.38 22.05
C ILE A 229 -1.89 -25.34 22.35
N ILE A 230 -2.66 -24.91 21.34
CA ILE A 230 -3.78 -23.99 21.53
C ILE A 230 -4.85 -24.58 22.45
N ARG A 231 -5.28 -25.83 22.20
CA ARG A 231 -6.39 -26.47 22.91
C ARG A 231 -6.10 -26.78 24.37
N ARG A 232 -4.85 -27.01 24.75
CA ARG A 232 -4.47 -27.19 26.18
C ARG A 232 -4.40 -25.89 26.96
N ASN A 233 -4.29 -24.72 26.30
CA ASN A 233 -4.14 -23.43 26.93
C ASN A 233 -5.36 -23.09 27.82
N LYS A 234 -5.11 -22.55 29.02
CA LYS A 234 -6.13 -22.30 30.05
C LYS A 234 -6.57 -20.83 30.11
N SER A 235 -5.96 -19.95 29.32
CA SER A 235 -6.34 -18.53 29.29
C SER A 235 -7.82 -18.37 28.91
N PRO A 236 -8.62 -17.60 29.65
CA PRO A 236 -10.03 -17.39 29.37
C PRO A 236 -10.28 -16.88 27.96
N TYR A 237 -9.39 -15.99 27.46
CA TYR A 237 -9.50 -15.46 26.10
C TYR A 237 -9.29 -16.55 25.03
N VAL A 238 -8.25 -17.37 25.18
CA VAL A 238 -7.98 -18.51 24.28
C VAL A 238 -9.12 -19.53 24.34
N ARG A 239 -9.67 -19.78 25.54
CA ARG A 239 -10.86 -20.67 25.71
C ARG A 239 -12.08 -20.14 24.98
N SER A 240 -12.25 -18.80 24.91
CA SER A 240 -13.31 -18.19 24.11
C SER A 240 -13.11 -18.41 22.61
N ILE A 241 -11.88 -18.34 22.11
CA ILE A 241 -11.56 -18.67 20.71
C ILE A 241 -11.84 -20.14 20.42
N ILE A 242 -11.44 -21.05 21.32
CA ILE A 242 -11.73 -22.49 21.18
C ILE A 242 -13.24 -22.75 21.18
N LYS A 243 -14.00 -22.07 22.03
CA LYS A 243 -15.47 -22.15 22.05
C LYS A 243 -16.08 -21.72 20.74
N ILE A 244 -15.55 -20.63 20.12
CA ILE A 244 -15.95 -20.20 18.77
C ILE A 244 -15.62 -21.30 17.76
N ALA A 245 -14.41 -21.86 17.79
CA ALA A 245 -13.97 -22.91 16.89
C ALA A 245 -14.86 -24.16 16.92
N ASP A 246 -15.33 -24.52 18.11
CA ASP A 246 -16.07 -25.78 18.34
C ASP A 246 -17.59 -25.63 18.18
N SER A 247 -18.15 -24.44 18.40
CA SER A 247 -19.58 -24.27 18.58
C SER A 247 -20.25 -23.25 17.68
N ALA A 248 -19.49 -22.28 17.10
CA ALA A 248 -20.09 -21.28 16.23
C ALA A 248 -20.40 -21.85 14.86
N LYS A 249 -21.56 -21.50 14.27
CA LYS A 249 -21.93 -21.87 12.91
C LYS A 249 -21.00 -21.32 11.85
N THR A 250 -20.51 -20.08 12.06
CA THR A 250 -19.58 -19.38 11.18
C THR A 250 -18.35 -18.88 11.95
N PRO A 251 -17.40 -19.77 12.32
CA PRO A 251 -16.26 -19.40 13.18
C PRO A 251 -15.45 -18.21 12.63
N LEU A 252 -15.29 -18.11 11.31
CA LEU A 252 -14.53 -17.01 10.65
C LEU A 252 -15.21 -15.64 10.77
N LYS A 253 -16.52 -15.58 10.92
CA LYS A 253 -17.26 -14.35 11.25
C LYS A 253 -17.35 -14.16 12.77
N ALA A 254 -17.56 -15.23 13.53
CA ALA A 254 -17.72 -15.19 14.97
C ALA A 254 -16.47 -14.70 15.71
N ILE A 255 -15.27 -14.91 15.15
CA ILE A 255 -14.00 -14.51 15.76
C ILE A 255 -13.89 -13.00 16.01
N PHE A 256 -14.60 -12.18 15.27
CA PHE A 256 -14.65 -10.74 15.48
C PHE A 256 -15.39 -10.34 16.77
N PHE A 257 -16.11 -11.26 17.39
CA PHE A 257 -16.86 -11.08 18.64
C PHE A 257 -16.17 -11.71 19.84
N VAL A 258 -14.94 -12.19 19.69
CA VAL A 258 -14.21 -12.90 20.75
C VAL A 258 -14.08 -12.08 22.04
N ASP A 259 -13.90 -10.78 21.93
CA ASP A 259 -13.80 -9.86 23.08
C ASP A 259 -15.13 -9.77 23.85
N GLU A 260 -16.25 -9.69 23.13
CA GLU A 260 -17.58 -9.66 23.73
C GLU A 260 -17.93 -11.00 24.36
N LEU A 261 -17.56 -12.10 23.74
CA LEU A 261 -17.71 -13.45 24.28
C LEU A 261 -16.85 -13.65 25.54
N ALA A 262 -15.58 -13.24 25.49
CA ALA A 262 -14.66 -13.36 26.63
C ALA A 262 -15.08 -12.51 27.85
N LYS A 263 -15.71 -11.36 27.60
CA LYS A 263 -16.28 -10.47 28.62
C LYS A 263 -17.69 -10.89 29.07
N GLY A 264 -18.26 -11.95 28.52
CA GLY A 264 -19.62 -12.43 28.82
C GLY A 264 -20.74 -11.50 28.34
N LYS A 265 -20.47 -10.59 27.41
CA LYS A 265 -21.48 -9.69 26.83
C LYS A 265 -22.30 -10.33 25.72
N GLU A 266 -21.71 -11.30 25.04
CA GLU A 266 -22.37 -12.11 24.00
C GLU A 266 -22.22 -13.60 24.30
N THR A 267 -23.12 -14.40 23.73
CA THR A 267 -23.06 -15.88 23.75
C THR A 267 -22.82 -16.38 22.33
N ILE A 268 -22.49 -17.66 22.16
CA ILE A 268 -22.33 -18.23 20.80
C ILE A 268 -23.67 -18.14 20.05
N GLU A 269 -24.78 -18.40 20.70
CA GLU A 269 -26.13 -18.34 20.10
C GLU A 269 -26.46 -16.91 19.64
N SER A 270 -26.12 -15.89 20.40
CA SER A 270 -26.32 -14.49 20.01
C SER A 270 -25.41 -14.09 18.85
N ILE A 271 -24.14 -14.54 18.87
CA ILE A 271 -23.19 -14.31 17.81
C ILE A 271 -23.64 -14.98 16.51
N ASP A 272 -24.09 -16.23 16.55
CA ASP A 272 -24.61 -16.95 15.40
C ASP A 272 -25.79 -16.22 14.77
N LYS A 273 -26.72 -15.72 15.59
CA LYS A 273 -27.85 -14.93 15.11
C LYS A 273 -27.41 -13.63 14.42
N ILE A 274 -26.39 -12.94 14.95
CA ILE A 274 -25.83 -11.74 14.33
C ILE A 274 -25.14 -12.08 13.00
N THR A 275 -24.35 -13.15 12.95
CA THR A 275 -23.55 -13.52 11.77
C THR A 275 -24.37 -14.15 10.64
N GLU A 276 -25.59 -14.63 10.93
CA GLU A 276 -26.55 -15.12 9.93
C GLU A 276 -27.18 -13.99 9.11
N ASN A 277 -27.26 -12.76 9.67
CA ASN A 277 -27.79 -11.59 8.97
C ASN A 277 -26.65 -10.64 8.62
N GLU A 278 -26.45 -10.37 7.34
CA GLU A 278 -25.32 -9.54 6.86
C GLU A 278 -25.43 -8.08 7.36
N ASP A 279 -26.64 -7.52 7.41
CA ASP A 279 -26.87 -6.15 7.90
C ASP A 279 -26.54 -6.03 9.39
N ASP A 280 -26.99 -6.99 10.21
CA ASP A 280 -26.72 -7.03 11.65
C ASP A 280 -25.24 -7.26 11.93
N TYR A 281 -24.60 -8.14 11.13
CA TYR A 281 -23.16 -8.38 11.19
C TYR A 281 -22.38 -7.10 10.89
N PHE A 282 -22.69 -6.41 9.80
CA PHE A 282 -22.04 -5.17 9.41
C PHE A 282 -22.20 -4.09 10.47
N LYS A 283 -23.43 -3.86 10.94
CA LYS A 283 -23.72 -2.89 12.01
C LYS A 283 -22.92 -3.16 13.28
N LYS A 284 -22.86 -4.42 13.70
CA LYS A 284 -22.14 -4.79 14.92
C LYS A 284 -20.63 -4.67 14.76
N LEU A 285 -20.08 -5.01 13.60
CA LEU A 285 -18.66 -4.82 13.29
C LEU A 285 -18.25 -3.34 13.39
N ILE A 286 -19.08 -2.43 12.86
CA ILE A 286 -18.84 -0.98 12.96
C ILE A 286 -18.75 -0.55 14.44
N VAL A 287 -19.70 -0.97 15.26
CA VAL A 287 -19.75 -0.63 16.69
C VAL A 287 -18.51 -1.15 17.42
N ILE A 288 -18.15 -2.40 17.20
CA ILE A 288 -16.98 -3.02 17.85
C ILE A 288 -15.69 -2.32 17.42
N ARG A 289 -15.57 -2.06 16.12
CA ARG A 289 -14.39 -1.39 15.57
C ARG A 289 -14.24 0.04 16.10
N GLN A 290 -15.33 0.78 16.26
CA GLN A 290 -15.31 2.12 16.87
C GLN A 290 -14.87 2.09 18.35
N ALA A 291 -15.24 1.04 19.09
CA ALA A 291 -14.87 0.87 20.48
C ALA A 291 -13.41 0.40 20.68
N ASN A 292 -12.77 -0.20 19.66
CA ASN A 292 -11.41 -0.75 19.74
C ASN A 292 -10.38 0.20 19.14
N TYR A 293 -9.60 0.86 19.99
CA TYR A 293 -8.59 1.85 19.60
C TYR A 293 -7.18 1.26 19.36
N THR A 294 -6.94 -0.02 19.65
CA THR A 294 -5.62 -0.64 19.45
C THR A 294 -5.35 -0.87 17.95
N SER A 295 -4.15 -0.51 17.50
CA SER A 295 -3.80 -0.48 16.07
C SER A 295 -3.92 -1.83 15.35
N GLU A 296 -3.61 -2.94 16.04
CA GLU A 296 -3.53 -4.27 15.44
C GLU A 296 -4.90 -4.89 15.20
N LEU A 297 -5.78 -4.90 16.20
CA LEU A 297 -7.17 -5.36 16.04
C LEU A 297 -7.94 -4.46 15.09
N ARG A 298 -7.68 -3.15 15.10
CA ARG A 298 -8.32 -2.20 14.20
C ARG A 298 -8.09 -2.56 12.73
N LYS A 299 -6.85 -2.93 12.36
CA LYS A 299 -6.53 -3.41 11.00
C LYS A 299 -7.32 -4.67 10.62
N MET A 300 -7.52 -5.59 11.58
CA MET A 300 -8.31 -6.79 11.36
C MET A 300 -9.79 -6.46 11.09
N TYR A 301 -10.38 -5.56 11.88
CA TYR A 301 -11.75 -5.09 11.67
C TYR A 301 -11.89 -4.29 10.37
N ASP A 302 -10.93 -3.39 10.06
CA ASP A 302 -10.93 -2.62 8.81
C ASP A 302 -10.95 -3.54 7.58
N LYS A 303 -10.13 -4.60 7.57
CA LYS A 303 -10.14 -5.58 6.47
C LYS A 303 -11.48 -6.31 6.33
N GLU A 304 -12.10 -6.66 7.44
CA GLU A 304 -13.42 -7.32 7.39
C GLU A 304 -14.52 -6.35 6.96
N LEU A 305 -14.45 -5.10 7.40
CA LEU A 305 -15.40 -4.06 6.97
C LEU A 305 -15.26 -3.77 5.47
N VAL A 306 -14.04 -3.77 4.91
CA VAL A 306 -13.83 -3.73 3.45
C VAL A 306 -14.53 -4.93 2.78
N HIS A 307 -14.27 -6.15 3.26
CA HIS A 307 -14.88 -7.35 2.69
C HIS A 307 -16.42 -7.31 2.70
N VAL A 308 -17.01 -6.87 3.81
CA VAL A 308 -18.49 -6.79 3.91
C VAL A 308 -19.03 -5.62 3.08
N ALA A 309 -18.38 -4.45 3.11
CA ALA A 309 -18.78 -3.30 2.31
C ALA A 309 -18.72 -3.60 0.81
N SER A 310 -17.68 -4.31 0.34
CA SER A 310 -17.56 -4.72 -1.08
C SER A 310 -18.73 -5.58 -1.55
N LYS A 311 -19.37 -6.37 -0.69
CA LYS A 311 -20.57 -7.14 -1.07
C LYS A 311 -21.76 -6.24 -1.40
N TYR A 312 -21.98 -5.19 -0.58
CA TYR A 312 -23.03 -4.21 -0.88
C TYR A 312 -22.72 -3.46 -2.17
N VAL A 313 -21.45 -3.07 -2.35
CA VAL A 313 -21.00 -2.36 -3.55
C VAL A 313 -21.16 -3.24 -4.80
N THR A 314 -20.71 -4.50 -4.75
CA THR A 314 -20.86 -5.45 -5.85
C THR A 314 -22.33 -5.63 -6.22
N SER A 315 -23.21 -5.84 -5.24
CA SER A 315 -24.66 -5.95 -5.49
C SER A 315 -25.24 -4.73 -6.21
N MET A 316 -24.83 -3.51 -5.81
CA MET A 316 -25.30 -2.28 -6.47
C MET A 316 -24.68 -2.09 -7.86
N ASN A 317 -23.44 -2.54 -8.05
CA ASN A 317 -22.75 -2.42 -9.33
C ASN A 317 -23.28 -3.40 -10.37
N GLU A 318 -23.53 -4.65 -9.98
CA GLU A 318 -24.13 -5.69 -10.86
C GLU A 318 -25.53 -5.29 -11.35
N LEU A 319 -26.27 -4.55 -10.52
CA LEU A 319 -27.61 -4.07 -10.84
C LEU A 319 -27.63 -2.66 -11.43
N HIS A 320 -26.50 -2.17 -12.00
CA HIS A 320 -26.37 -0.77 -12.42
C HIS A 320 -27.34 -0.33 -13.52
N GLU A 321 -27.86 -1.25 -14.30
CA GLU A 321 -28.87 -1.01 -15.36
C GLU A 321 -30.32 -1.14 -14.84
N GLN A 322 -30.51 -1.62 -13.62
CA GLN A 322 -31.82 -1.78 -13.03
C GLN A 322 -32.35 -0.45 -12.47
N THR A 323 -33.67 -0.42 -12.25
CA THR A 323 -34.30 0.73 -11.59
C THR A 323 -33.69 0.98 -10.19
N ASP A 324 -33.74 2.23 -9.74
CA ASP A 324 -33.17 2.65 -8.45
C ASP A 324 -33.67 1.78 -7.27
N ALA A 325 -34.96 1.43 -7.27
CA ALA A 325 -35.58 0.59 -6.23
C ALA A 325 -35.03 -0.85 -6.21
N ILE A 326 -34.67 -1.42 -7.36
CA ILE A 326 -34.08 -2.76 -7.45
C ILE A 326 -32.59 -2.68 -7.10
N ARG A 327 -31.90 -1.75 -7.71
CA ARG A 327 -30.46 -1.59 -7.59
C ARG A 327 -29.99 -1.39 -6.16
N PHE A 328 -30.66 -0.53 -5.40
CA PHE A 328 -30.26 -0.18 -4.04
C PHE A 328 -30.97 -0.96 -2.94
N LYS A 329 -31.68 -2.05 -3.30
CA LYS A 329 -32.39 -2.88 -2.34
C LYS A 329 -31.50 -3.44 -1.23
N SER A 330 -30.27 -3.81 -1.56
CA SER A 330 -29.29 -4.35 -0.60
C SER A 330 -28.92 -3.36 0.52
N VAL A 331 -29.10 -2.06 0.31
CA VAL A 331 -28.77 -1.00 1.27
C VAL A 331 -29.99 -0.31 1.88
N ASP A 332 -31.22 -0.81 1.62
CA ASP A 332 -32.44 -0.17 2.09
C ASP A 332 -32.58 -0.17 3.61
N ASN A 333 -32.09 -1.20 4.29
CA ASN A 333 -32.16 -1.34 5.74
C ASN A 333 -31.02 -0.61 6.48
N LEU A 334 -30.06 -0.03 5.76
CA LEU A 334 -28.91 0.64 6.35
C LEU A 334 -29.27 2.05 6.79
N THR A 335 -28.81 2.49 7.95
CA THR A 335 -28.90 3.87 8.42
C THR A 335 -27.89 4.76 7.69
N ALA A 336 -27.87 6.07 7.99
CA ALA A 336 -26.85 6.97 7.47
C ALA A 336 -25.42 6.54 7.86
N THR A 337 -25.25 6.00 9.07
CA THR A 337 -23.95 5.54 9.57
C THR A 337 -23.44 4.32 8.78
N GLU A 338 -24.24 3.29 8.65
CA GLU A 338 -23.83 2.11 7.85
C GLU A 338 -23.61 2.49 6.38
N MET A 339 -24.48 3.34 5.80
CA MET A 339 -24.30 3.84 4.44
C MET A 339 -22.98 4.60 4.25
N TYR A 340 -22.61 5.43 5.24
CA TYR A 340 -21.31 6.07 5.28
C TYR A 340 -20.17 5.05 5.24
N TYR A 341 -20.24 4.01 6.07
CA TYR A 341 -19.20 2.98 6.12
C TYR A 341 -19.16 2.10 4.87
N VAL A 342 -20.29 1.82 4.20
CA VAL A 342 -20.30 1.19 2.87
C VAL A 342 -19.49 2.02 1.87
N MET A 343 -19.70 3.35 1.84
CA MET A 343 -18.96 4.22 0.91
C MET A 343 -17.47 4.30 1.24
N VAL A 344 -17.08 4.42 2.51
CA VAL A 344 -15.67 4.60 2.90
C VAL A 344 -14.85 3.31 2.79
N TYR A 345 -15.44 2.16 3.12
CA TYR A 345 -14.76 0.86 3.03
C TYR A 345 -14.88 0.18 1.68
N GLY A 346 -15.93 0.48 0.91
CA GLY A 346 -16.11 0.01 -0.45
C GLY A 346 -15.60 0.98 -1.52
N SER A 347 -14.82 2.00 -1.14
CA SER A 347 -14.42 3.12 -1.99
C SER A 347 -13.77 2.69 -3.31
N ASP A 348 -12.99 1.64 -3.29
CA ASP A 348 -12.17 1.22 -4.43
C ASP A 348 -12.99 0.59 -5.55
N ASP A 349 -14.14 -0.01 -5.19
CA ASP A 349 -15.02 -0.73 -6.12
C ASP A 349 -16.26 0.08 -6.53
N LEU A 350 -16.50 1.25 -5.91
CA LEU A 350 -17.73 2.04 -6.13
C LEU A 350 -17.79 2.63 -7.54
N TYR A 351 -18.85 2.26 -8.29
CA TYR A 351 -19.20 3.01 -9.50
C TYR A 351 -19.73 4.40 -9.14
N THR A 352 -19.53 5.36 -10.04
CA THR A 352 -20.03 6.75 -9.85
C THR A 352 -21.50 6.77 -9.45
N SER A 353 -22.35 6.04 -10.17
CA SER A 353 -23.80 5.99 -9.92
C SER A 353 -24.13 5.29 -8.61
N SER A 354 -23.37 4.28 -8.18
CA SER A 354 -23.51 3.61 -6.88
C SER A 354 -23.15 4.55 -5.74
N PHE A 355 -22.04 5.32 -5.86
CA PHE A 355 -21.68 6.33 -4.88
C PHE A 355 -22.78 7.41 -4.77
N LEU A 356 -23.21 7.99 -5.89
CA LEU A 356 -24.25 9.03 -5.91
C LEU A 356 -25.55 8.55 -5.29
N GLY A 357 -25.96 7.31 -5.58
CA GLY A 357 -27.15 6.70 -4.98
C GLY A 357 -27.04 6.52 -3.46
N CYS A 358 -25.89 6.04 -2.98
CA CYS A 358 -25.60 5.94 -1.54
C CYS A 358 -25.51 7.30 -0.87
N PHE A 359 -24.83 8.26 -1.48
CA PHE A 359 -24.69 9.62 -0.97
C PHE A 359 -26.02 10.34 -0.80
N ASN A 360 -26.90 10.26 -1.80
CA ASN A 360 -28.23 10.85 -1.72
C ASN A 360 -29.08 10.21 -0.59
N ARG A 361 -29.00 8.88 -0.44
CA ARG A 361 -29.68 8.16 0.65
C ARG A 361 -29.10 8.51 2.01
N LEU A 362 -27.77 8.70 2.12
CA LEU A 362 -27.14 9.18 3.34
C LEU A 362 -27.69 10.53 3.74
N LEU A 363 -27.76 11.53 2.83
CA LEU A 363 -28.28 12.86 3.11
C LEU A 363 -29.74 12.83 3.57
N VAL A 364 -30.56 11.96 2.99
CA VAL A 364 -31.99 11.79 3.38
C VAL A 364 -32.10 11.15 4.76
N ARG A 365 -31.28 10.14 5.07
CA ARG A 365 -31.33 9.36 6.32
C ARG A 365 -30.59 10.01 7.49
N MET A 366 -29.67 10.94 7.21
CA MET A 366 -28.88 11.62 8.22
C MET A 366 -29.76 12.40 9.21
N LYS A 367 -29.61 12.10 10.48
CA LYS A 367 -30.33 12.77 11.59
C LYS A 367 -29.34 13.08 12.72
N PRO A 368 -29.16 14.36 13.10
CA PRO A 368 -29.76 15.54 12.47
C PRO A 368 -29.25 15.76 11.04
N LYS A 369 -29.96 16.53 10.23
CA LYS A 369 -29.57 16.89 8.85
C LYS A 369 -28.46 17.95 8.86
N ASN A 370 -27.37 17.63 9.54
CA ASN A 370 -26.19 18.48 9.72
C ASN A 370 -24.95 17.58 9.63
N GLY A 371 -24.19 17.74 8.56
CA GLY A 371 -23.01 16.91 8.29
C GLY A 371 -21.93 16.97 9.36
N ASN A 372 -21.76 18.12 10.05
CA ASN A 372 -20.79 18.21 11.14
C ASN A 372 -21.23 17.37 12.35
N GLU A 373 -22.49 17.50 12.77
CA GLU A 373 -23.04 16.72 13.89
C GLU A 373 -23.04 15.23 13.58
N PHE A 374 -23.31 14.87 12.32
CA PHE A 374 -23.20 13.48 11.86
C PHE A 374 -21.78 12.95 11.99
N LEU A 375 -20.77 13.69 11.48
CA LEU A 375 -19.36 13.29 11.58
C LEU A 375 -18.86 13.27 13.03
N ASP A 376 -19.31 14.22 13.87
CA ASP A 376 -18.99 14.22 15.30
C ASP A 376 -19.61 12.99 16.01
N GLY A 377 -20.84 12.60 15.64
CA GLY A 377 -21.52 11.41 16.18
C GLY A 377 -20.81 10.09 15.90
N ILE A 378 -20.05 10.00 14.81
CA ILE A 378 -19.20 8.85 14.47
C ILE A 378 -17.72 9.07 14.84
N GLY A 379 -17.42 10.08 15.68
CA GLY A 379 -16.07 10.39 16.13
C GLY A 379 -15.12 10.84 15.01
N LYS A 380 -15.65 11.38 13.93
CA LYS A 380 -14.89 11.77 12.70
C LYS A 380 -14.06 10.61 12.13
N ASP A 381 -14.51 9.40 12.36
CA ASP A 381 -13.80 8.22 11.86
C ASP A 381 -13.82 8.17 10.33
N LYS A 382 -12.65 7.98 9.71
CA LYS A 382 -12.47 7.95 8.24
C LYS A 382 -13.01 9.21 7.50
N PHE A 383 -13.20 10.33 8.20
CA PHE A 383 -13.84 11.52 7.58
C PHE A 383 -13.02 12.10 6.41
N ARG A 384 -11.68 11.94 6.42
CA ARG A 384 -10.85 12.38 5.30
C ARG A 384 -11.16 11.58 4.03
N THR A 385 -11.22 10.25 4.15
CA THR A 385 -11.62 9.36 3.05
C THR A 385 -13.00 9.75 2.50
N PHE A 386 -13.96 10.02 3.39
CA PHE A 386 -15.29 10.44 2.98
C PHE A 386 -15.30 11.80 2.25
N LEU A 387 -14.57 12.81 2.76
CA LEU A 387 -14.45 14.10 2.09
C LEU A 387 -13.74 14.00 0.74
N ARG A 388 -12.71 13.16 0.63
CA ARG A 388 -12.07 12.83 -0.64
C ARG A 388 -13.08 12.24 -1.63
N LEU A 389 -13.87 11.24 -1.20
CA LEU A 389 -14.90 10.65 -2.06
C LEU A 389 -15.90 11.69 -2.52
N CYS A 390 -16.39 12.53 -1.61
CA CYS A 390 -17.27 13.65 -1.96
C CYS A 390 -16.62 14.59 -2.99
N ALA A 391 -15.32 14.87 -2.86
CA ALA A 391 -14.59 15.70 -3.81
C ALA A 391 -14.36 15.02 -5.17
N ASN A 392 -14.04 13.73 -5.15
CA ASN A 392 -13.80 12.93 -6.35
C ASN A 392 -15.07 12.75 -7.19
N TYR A 393 -16.23 12.67 -6.53
CA TYR A 393 -17.53 12.55 -7.19
C TYR A 393 -18.29 13.89 -7.25
N ASN A 394 -17.60 15.01 -7.06
CA ASN A 394 -18.14 16.38 -7.20
C ASN A 394 -19.35 16.67 -6.30
N THR A 395 -19.47 16.00 -5.15
CA THR A 395 -20.56 16.15 -4.17
C THR A 395 -20.16 16.91 -2.90
N LEU A 396 -18.87 17.28 -2.76
CA LEU A 396 -18.35 17.96 -1.57
C LEU A 396 -19.10 19.28 -1.27
N PRO A 397 -19.39 20.17 -2.25
CA PRO A 397 -20.19 21.37 -1.99
C PRO A 397 -21.57 21.05 -1.43
N THR A 398 -22.23 20.00 -1.93
CA THR A 398 -23.55 19.55 -1.46
C THR A 398 -23.48 19.08 0.00
N PHE A 399 -22.48 18.29 0.36
CA PHE A 399 -22.28 17.86 1.75
C PHE A 399 -22.01 19.07 2.68
N LEU A 400 -21.11 19.96 2.28
CA LEU A 400 -20.78 21.15 3.05
C LEU A 400 -21.98 22.09 3.21
N SER A 401 -22.89 22.15 2.24
CA SER A 401 -24.11 23.00 2.34
C SER A 401 -25.03 22.58 3.48
N THR A 402 -24.92 21.37 4.03
CA THR A 402 -25.67 20.90 5.19
C THR A 402 -25.21 21.52 6.51
N MET A 403 -24.10 22.30 6.52
CA MET A 403 -23.45 22.83 7.72
C MET A 403 -23.48 24.37 7.76
N LYS A 404 -23.41 24.91 8.98
CA LYS A 404 -23.13 26.34 9.18
C LYS A 404 -21.68 26.66 8.82
N ASP A 405 -21.39 27.90 8.44
CA ASP A 405 -20.07 28.32 7.98
C ASP A 405 -18.95 28.09 9.02
N SER A 406 -19.23 28.32 10.30
CA SER A 406 -18.28 28.04 11.38
C SER A 406 -17.91 26.55 11.46
N ASN A 407 -18.86 25.66 11.22
CA ASN A 407 -18.66 24.22 11.22
C ASN A 407 -17.89 23.76 9.99
N LYS A 408 -18.20 24.30 8.79
CA LYS A 408 -17.42 24.07 7.57
C LYS A 408 -15.96 24.44 7.77
N GLN A 409 -15.70 25.63 8.34
CA GLN A 409 -14.34 26.08 8.62
C GLN A 409 -13.61 25.17 9.63
N GLY A 410 -14.30 24.75 10.70
CA GLY A 410 -13.77 23.82 11.69
C GLY A 410 -13.40 22.46 11.07
N LEU A 411 -14.31 21.91 10.24
CA LEU A 411 -14.09 20.66 9.52
C LEU A 411 -12.89 20.75 8.57
N MET A 412 -12.78 21.84 7.81
CA MET A 412 -11.67 22.05 6.87
C MET A 412 -10.32 22.24 7.59
N ARG A 413 -10.30 22.91 8.75
CA ARG A 413 -9.08 22.94 9.60
C ARG A 413 -8.67 21.53 10.03
N SER A 414 -9.63 20.71 10.50
CA SER A 414 -9.36 19.33 10.89
C SER A 414 -8.91 18.47 9.69
N PHE A 415 -9.48 18.71 8.50
CA PHE A 415 -9.17 18.00 7.28
C PHE A 415 -7.70 18.17 6.88
N VAL A 416 -7.16 19.38 7.00
CA VAL A 416 -5.76 19.70 6.63
C VAL A 416 -4.79 19.64 7.80
N SER A 417 -5.19 19.18 8.99
CA SER A 417 -4.32 19.07 10.16
C SER A 417 -3.93 17.62 10.44
N GLY A 418 -2.77 17.40 11.05
CA GLY A 418 -2.31 16.05 11.46
C GLY A 418 -1.89 15.16 10.29
N LEU A 419 -1.47 15.75 9.17
CA LEU A 419 -0.91 15.01 8.03
C LEU A 419 0.53 14.57 8.32
N ASP A 420 1.16 15.20 9.29
CA ASP A 420 2.47 14.89 9.88
C ASP A 420 2.47 13.63 10.75
N ASN A 421 1.31 13.24 11.32
CA ASN A 421 1.19 12.17 12.30
C ASN A 421 0.96 10.76 11.70
N SER A 422 0.93 10.62 10.40
CA SER A 422 0.81 9.31 9.74
C SER A 422 2.13 8.53 9.83
N PHE A 423 2.06 7.19 9.90
CA PHE A 423 3.25 6.33 9.88
C PHE A 423 4.09 6.58 8.62
N GLU A 424 5.40 6.32 8.70
CA GLU A 424 6.32 6.40 7.56
C GLU A 424 5.73 5.70 6.33
N GLY A 425 5.74 6.41 5.18
CA GLY A 425 5.20 5.91 3.91
C GLY A 425 3.70 6.20 3.66
N ASP A 426 2.92 6.58 4.67
CA ASP A 426 1.50 6.89 4.46
C ASP A 426 1.29 8.36 4.04
N LEU A 427 1.22 8.58 2.73
CA LEU A 427 0.89 9.88 2.13
C LEU A 427 -0.60 10.00 1.75
N GLU A 428 -1.40 8.96 1.95
CA GLU A 428 -2.78 8.91 1.51
C GLU A 428 -3.57 10.15 1.98
N GLY A 429 -3.45 10.51 3.25
CA GLY A 429 -4.13 11.68 3.80
C GLY A 429 -3.74 13.01 3.14
N ALA A 430 -2.47 13.19 2.78
CA ALA A 430 -1.99 14.41 2.13
C ALA A 430 -2.42 14.47 0.65
N VAL A 431 -2.40 13.33 -0.04
CA VAL A 431 -2.90 13.19 -1.42
C VAL A 431 -4.41 13.45 -1.46
N ASP A 432 -5.16 12.90 -0.51
CA ASP A 432 -6.60 13.10 -0.37
C ASP A 432 -6.96 14.58 -0.19
N VAL A 433 -6.21 15.26 0.68
CA VAL A 433 -6.35 16.70 0.90
C VAL A 433 -6.05 17.47 -0.38
N ALA A 434 -4.93 17.18 -1.06
CA ALA A 434 -4.56 17.84 -2.31
C ALA A 434 -5.63 17.65 -3.40
N ASN A 435 -6.10 16.42 -3.60
CA ASN A 435 -7.15 16.09 -4.58
C ASN A 435 -8.45 16.86 -4.32
N SER A 436 -8.79 17.07 -3.05
CA SER A 436 -10.04 17.72 -2.64
C SER A 436 -10.06 19.22 -2.90
N PHE A 437 -8.91 19.89 -2.97
CA PHE A 437 -8.85 21.35 -3.14
C PHE A 437 -9.51 21.82 -4.43
N GLY A 438 -9.38 21.06 -5.53
CA GLY A 438 -10.00 21.38 -6.81
C GLY A 438 -11.54 21.43 -6.78
N SER A 439 -12.16 20.85 -5.75
CA SER A 439 -13.62 20.81 -5.55
C SER A 439 -14.12 21.87 -4.55
N ILE A 440 -13.23 22.66 -3.94
CA ILE A 440 -13.56 23.71 -3.00
C ILE A 440 -13.60 25.06 -3.74
N THR A 441 -14.81 25.48 -4.09
CA THR A 441 -15.05 26.73 -4.85
C THR A 441 -15.26 27.95 -3.96
N ASP A 442 -15.54 27.75 -2.66
CA ASP A 442 -15.74 28.83 -1.69
C ASP A 442 -14.40 29.50 -1.32
N SER A 443 -14.23 30.74 -1.76
CA SER A 443 -13.00 31.51 -1.52
C SER A 443 -12.73 31.81 -0.04
N SER A 444 -13.79 31.93 0.79
CA SER A 444 -13.64 32.15 2.23
C SER A 444 -13.11 30.90 2.92
N LEU A 445 -13.61 29.74 2.52
CA LEU A 445 -13.19 28.45 3.02
C LEU A 445 -11.75 28.13 2.58
N MET A 446 -11.40 28.47 1.32
CA MET A 446 -10.03 28.32 0.82
C MET A 446 -9.02 29.16 1.62
N LYS A 447 -9.38 30.40 1.99
CA LYS A 447 -8.54 31.23 2.87
C LYS A 447 -8.29 30.57 4.22
N VAL A 448 -9.30 29.95 4.83
CA VAL A 448 -9.14 29.22 6.11
C VAL A 448 -8.20 28.03 5.96
N ILE A 449 -8.31 27.29 4.87
CA ILE A 449 -7.44 26.15 4.54
C ILE A 449 -5.99 26.60 4.40
N VAL A 450 -5.73 27.63 3.59
CA VAL A 450 -4.37 28.15 3.36
C VAL A 450 -3.74 28.65 4.66
N LEU A 451 -4.51 29.36 5.50
CA LEU A 451 -4.03 29.83 6.80
C LEU A 451 -3.69 28.66 7.75
N GLN A 452 -4.50 27.60 7.76
CA GLN A 452 -4.23 26.43 8.60
C GLN A 452 -3.01 25.65 8.11
N ILE A 453 -2.86 25.46 6.81
CA ILE A 453 -1.67 24.81 6.20
C ILE A 453 -0.42 25.61 6.54
N LYS A 454 -0.45 26.96 6.42
CA LYS A 454 0.67 27.82 6.81
C LYS A 454 1.04 27.63 8.28
N LYS A 455 0.05 27.58 9.17
CA LYS A 455 0.24 27.38 10.61
C LYS A 455 0.90 26.02 10.93
N ASN A 456 0.44 24.94 10.28
CA ASN A 456 1.01 23.62 10.45
C ASN A 456 2.47 23.57 9.94
N ARG A 457 2.73 24.16 8.76
CA ARG A 457 4.08 24.29 8.19
C ARG A 457 5.05 25.01 9.14
N GLU A 458 4.61 26.14 9.74
CA GLU A 458 5.41 26.90 10.71
C GLU A 458 5.68 26.10 11.99
N LYS A 459 4.67 25.39 12.49
CA LYS A 459 4.78 24.49 13.65
C LYS A 459 5.84 23.41 13.41
N ASP A 460 5.80 22.73 12.27
CA ASP A 460 6.69 21.62 11.95
C ASP A 460 8.13 22.11 11.67
N SER A 461 8.26 23.30 11.10
CA SER A 461 9.56 23.97 10.95
C SER A 461 10.22 24.22 12.31
N ILE A 462 9.47 24.75 13.29
CA ILE A 462 9.96 25.01 14.65
C ILE A 462 10.22 23.70 15.41
N GLY A 463 9.34 22.70 15.22
CA GLY A 463 9.45 21.38 15.84
C GLY A 463 10.48 20.46 15.21
N HIS A 464 11.18 20.90 14.15
CA HIS A 464 12.14 20.11 13.37
C HIS A 464 11.56 18.83 12.75
N ASP A 465 10.24 18.78 12.52
CA ASP A 465 9.62 17.72 11.75
C ASP A 465 9.81 17.97 10.25
N LYS A 466 10.83 17.35 9.69
CA LYS A 466 11.18 17.50 8.28
C LYS A 466 10.09 17.00 7.34
N ARG A 467 9.44 15.87 7.68
CA ARG A 467 8.38 15.25 6.86
C ARG A 467 7.12 16.11 6.88
N GLY A 468 6.64 16.48 8.05
CA GLY A 468 5.47 17.34 8.21
C GLY A 468 5.67 18.69 7.51
N PHE A 469 6.84 19.33 7.74
CA PHE A 469 7.19 20.57 7.04
C PHE A 469 7.09 20.41 5.52
N LYS A 470 7.63 19.32 4.96
CA LYS A 470 7.64 19.10 3.51
C LYS A 470 6.22 18.90 2.95
N ILE A 471 5.39 18.11 3.63
CA ILE A 471 3.98 17.91 3.25
C ILE A 471 3.27 19.26 3.18
N TYR A 472 3.35 20.06 4.25
CA TYR A 472 2.67 21.35 4.30
C TYR A 472 3.29 22.42 3.40
N ASP A 473 4.59 22.35 3.12
CA ASP A 473 5.26 23.25 2.18
C ASP A 473 4.80 23.02 0.74
N ILE A 474 4.68 21.76 0.32
CA ILE A 474 4.13 21.40 -0.98
C ILE A 474 2.68 21.88 -1.11
N LEU A 475 1.82 21.55 -0.14
CA LEU A 475 0.41 21.97 -0.14
C LEU A 475 0.27 23.50 -0.17
N TYR A 476 1.07 24.21 0.64
CA TYR A 476 1.08 25.67 0.66
C TYR A 476 1.49 26.26 -0.69
N THR A 477 2.58 25.74 -1.26
CA THR A 477 3.07 26.17 -2.56
C THR A 477 2.06 25.96 -3.68
N MET A 478 1.38 24.80 -3.68
CA MET A 478 0.32 24.48 -4.64
C MET A 478 -0.87 25.45 -4.58
N LEU A 479 -1.25 25.89 -3.39
CA LEU A 479 -2.43 26.76 -3.19
C LEU A 479 -2.15 28.26 -3.33
N THR A 480 -0.87 28.67 -3.22
CA THR A 480 -0.51 30.09 -3.20
C THR A 480 0.29 30.56 -4.42
N SER A 481 0.74 29.63 -5.26
CA SER A 481 1.53 29.92 -6.44
C SER A 481 0.70 29.86 -7.73
N SER A 482 1.09 30.62 -8.76
CA SER A 482 0.52 30.46 -10.10
C SER A 482 0.98 29.15 -10.73
N ASN A 483 0.20 28.60 -11.67
CA ASN A 483 0.54 27.36 -12.37
C ASN A 483 1.95 27.38 -12.97
N ASP A 484 2.39 28.52 -13.50
CA ASP A 484 3.72 28.66 -14.11
C ASP A 484 4.86 28.64 -13.08
N SER A 485 4.60 29.07 -11.84
CA SER A 485 5.60 29.09 -10.77
C SER A 485 5.61 27.83 -9.90
N ILE A 486 4.53 27.04 -9.89
CA ILE A 486 4.45 25.79 -9.10
C ILE A 486 5.58 24.84 -9.51
N THR A 487 5.75 24.61 -10.81
CA THR A 487 6.72 23.64 -11.33
C THR A 487 8.15 23.98 -10.97
N SER A 488 8.52 25.28 -11.10
CA SER A 488 9.87 25.74 -10.72
C SER A 488 10.11 25.65 -9.21
N LYS A 489 9.13 26.02 -8.39
CA LYS A 489 9.23 25.98 -6.92
C LYS A 489 9.29 24.57 -6.35
N LEU A 490 8.53 23.63 -6.94
CA LEU A 490 8.50 22.24 -6.52
C LEU A 490 9.53 21.37 -7.25
N GLY A 491 10.22 21.92 -8.25
CA GLY A 491 11.22 21.21 -9.03
C GLY A 491 10.67 20.07 -9.89
N ILE A 492 9.38 20.09 -10.24
CA ILE A 492 8.72 19.05 -11.05
C ILE A 492 8.61 19.44 -12.53
N PRO A 493 8.38 18.48 -13.45
CA PRO A 493 8.14 18.78 -14.84
C PRO A 493 6.94 19.71 -15.06
N PRO A 494 6.88 20.47 -16.18
CA PRO A 494 5.73 21.31 -16.51
C PRO A 494 4.42 20.52 -16.48
N ILE A 495 3.38 21.07 -15.87
CA ILE A 495 2.04 20.48 -15.76
C ILE A 495 1.02 21.10 -16.71
N THR A 496 1.31 22.30 -17.19
CA THR A 496 0.45 23.07 -18.13
C THR A 496 0.73 22.73 -19.58
N ILE A 497 1.92 22.21 -19.86
CA ILE A 497 2.40 21.92 -21.22
C ILE A 497 2.97 20.50 -21.26
N MET A 498 2.61 19.71 -22.29
CA MET A 498 3.33 18.50 -22.68
C MET A 498 4.14 18.83 -23.94
N PRO A 499 5.48 18.84 -23.85
CA PRO A 499 6.32 19.10 -25.03
C PRO A 499 6.13 18.02 -26.09
N TYR A 500 5.91 18.42 -27.34
CA TYR A 500 5.78 17.50 -28.47
C TYR A 500 7.00 16.56 -28.59
N SER A 501 8.19 17.09 -28.31
CA SER A 501 9.44 16.33 -28.32
C SER A 501 9.49 15.16 -27.34
N LYS A 502 8.65 15.15 -26.30
CA LYS A 502 8.53 14.04 -25.34
C LYS A 502 7.59 12.92 -25.82
N LEU A 503 6.81 13.18 -26.86
CA LEU A 503 5.82 12.25 -27.39
C LEU A 503 6.32 11.49 -28.61
N ILE A 504 7.32 12.00 -29.32
CA ILE A 504 7.90 11.37 -30.51
C ILE A 504 8.97 10.34 -30.14
N ASN A 505 9.06 9.29 -30.94
CA ASN A 505 10.20 8.38 -30.93
C ASN A 505 11.39 8.94 -31.74
N ASP A 506 12.48 8.18 -31.87
CA ASP A 506 13.69 8.57 -32.59
C ASP A 506 13.42 8.84 -34.11
N SER A 507 12.36 8.28 -34.67
CA SER A 507 11.92 8.52 -36.06
C SER A 507 10.94 9.69 -36.19
N GLY A 508 10.68 10.43 -35.11
CA GLY A 508 9.76 11.57 -35.10
C GLY A 508 8.27 11.19 -35.15
N ILE A 509 7.92 9.95 -34.81
CA ILE A 509 6.55 9.41 -34.83
C ILE A 509 5.96 9.44 -33.43
N VAL A 510 4.71 9.91 -33.30
CA VAL A 510 3.91 9.73 -32.10
C VAL A 510 3.11 8.44 -32.22
N TYR A 511 3.31 7.51 -31.31
CA TYR A 511 2.51 6.30 -31.19
C TYR A 511 1.47 6.44 -30.09
N GLN A 512 0.23 6.02 -30.38
CA GLN A 512 -0.86 5.97 -29.41
C GLN A 512 -1.44 4.55 -29.36
N GLN A 513 -1.78 4.09 -28.15
CA GLN A 513 -2.54 2.87 -27.91
C GLN A 513 -3.90 3.23 -27.30
N VAL A 514 -4.97 2.69 -27.87
CA VAL A 514 -6.34 2.97 -27.46
C VAL A 514 -7.05 1.67 -27.13
N PHE A 515 -7.60 1.59 -25.93
CA PHE A 515 -8.29 0.43 -25.41
C PHE A 515 -9.80 0.56 -25.57
N PHE A 516 -10.41 -0.46 -26.16
CA PHE A 516 -11.84 -0.66 -26.28
C PHE A 516 -12.24 -2.03 -25.73
N TYR A 517 -13.49 -2.18 -25.33
CA TYR A 517 -14.02 -3.36 -24.66
C TYR A 517 -15.28 -3.87 -25.36
N GLY A 518 -15.55 -5.18 -25.24
CA GLY A 518 -16.59 -5.87 -25.98
C GLY A 518 -17.99 -5.86 -25.35
N ASP A 519 -18.25 -4.91 -24.46
CA ASP A 519 -19.55 -4.74 -23.81
C ASP A 519 -20.64 -4.16 -24.76
N GLU A 520 -21.87 -3.98 -24.25
CA GLU A 520 -23.05 -3.63 -25.05
C GLU A 520 -22.86 -2.39 -25.93
N ASP A 521 -22.24 -1.33 -25.43
CA ASP A 521 -22.00 -0.08 -26.16
C ASP A 521 -20.60 0.01 -26.77
N GLY A 522 -19.67 -0.86 -26.40
CA GLY A 522 -18.27 -0.84 -26.80
C GLY A 522 -18.07 -0.86 -28.32
N LYS A 523 -18.83 -1.67 -29.06
CA LYS A 523 -18.82 -1.68 -30.53
C LYS A 523 -19.26 -0.33 -31.11
N GLY A 524 -20.27 0.30 -30.50
CA GLY A 524 -20.77 1.62 -30.90
C GLY A 524 -19.71 2.70 -30.61
N VAL A 525 -19.08 2.68 -29.45
CA VAL A 525 -18.01 3.60 -29.05
C VAL A 525 -16.79 3.46 -29.96
N PHE A 526 -16.37 2.23 -30.29
CA PHE A 526 -15.28 1.94 -31.22
C PHE A 526 -15.58 2.47 -32.61
N ASN A 527 -16.75 2.15 -33.18
CA ASN A 527 -17.14 2.60 -34.51
C ASN A 527 -17.21 4.13 -34.58
N SER A 528 -17.78 4.77 -33.55
CA SER A 528 -17.83 6.24 -33.45
C SER A 528 -16.43 6.85 -33.42
N TYR A 529 -15.49 6.22 -32.69
CA TYR A 529 -14.10 6.65 -32.62
C TYR A 529 -13.40 6.52 -33.99
N VAL A 530 -13.43 5.33 -34.59
CA VAL A 530 -12.75 5.04 -35.87
C VAL A 530 -13.31 5.89 -37.01
N ASN A 531 -14.63 6.11 -37.04
CA ASN A 531 -15.29 6.97 -38.04
C ASN A 531 -14.93 8.45 -37.86
N GLY A 532 -14.35 8.85 -36.73
CA GLY A 532 -13.78 10.20 -36.56
C GLY A 532 -12.49 10.45 -37.34
N PHE A 533 -11.92 9.41 -37.95
CA PHE A 533 -10.69 9.48 -38.75
C PHE A 533 -10.99 9.14 -40.21
N GLY A 534 -10.54 9.95 -41.16
CA GLY A 534 -10.75 9.72 -42.57
C GLY A 534 -9.97 10.67 -43.46
N ALA A 535 -10.09 10.45 -44.75
CA ALA A 535 -9.47 11.33 -45.73
C ALA A 535 -9.99 12.78 -45.60
N PRO A 536 -9.15 13.80 -45.88
CA PRO A 536 -7.80 13.67 -46.43
C PRO A 536 -6.69 13.56 -45.39
N ASP A 537 -7.00 13.62 -44.09
CA ASP A 537 -5.98 13.79 -43.02
C ASP A 537 -5.48 12.46 -42.46
N TRP A 538 -6.33 11.40 -42.54
CA TRP A 538 -6.05 10.11 -41.94
C TRP A 538 -6.32 8.94 -42.90
N LYS A 539 -5.51 7.87 -42.77
CA LYS A 539 -5.72 6.57 -43.39
C LYS A 539 -6.02 5.54 -42.30
N VAL A 540 -7.13 4.83 -42.44
CA VAL A 540 -7.54 3.76 -41.53
C VAL A 540 -7.33 2.41 -42.19
N ASP A 541 -6.53 1.56 -41.55
CA ASP A 541 -6.31 0.16 -41.95
C ASP A 541 -7.02 -0.76 -40.97
N LYS A 542 -7.98 -1.57 -41.47
CA LYS A 542 -8.80 -2.50 -40.71
C LYS A 542 -8.48 -3.97 -41.02
N SER A 543 -7.37 -4.23 -41.70
CA SER A 543 -7.02 -5.56 -42.25
C SER A 543 -6.67 -6.59 -41.17
N ASN A 544 -6.20 -6.16 -39.99
CA ASN A 544 -5.91 -7.04 -38.88
C ASN A 544 -7.21 -7.43 -38.12
N ASP A 545 -7.31 -8.68 -37.65
CA ASP A 545 -8.51 -9.18 -36.98
C ASP A 545 -8.71 -8.63 -35.58
N TYR A 546 -7.64 -8.25 -34.89
CA TYR A 546 -7.63 -7.84 -33.47
C TYR A 546 -7.56 -6.34 -33.27
N TRP A 547 -6.98 -5.56 -34.20
CA TRP A 547 -6.86 -4.10 -34.08
C TRP A 547 -7.02 -3.36 -35.38
N VAL A 548 -7.13 -2.06 -35.29
CA VAL A 548 -7.05 -1.14 -36.42
C VAL A 548 -5.82 -0.26 -36.24
N LYS A 549 -5.19 0.09 -37.41
CA LYS A 549 -4.11 1.06 -37.48
C LYS A 549 -4.61 2.31 -38.15
N ILE A 550 -4.48 3.45 -37.50
CA ILE A 550 -4.87 4.77 -38.03
C ILE A 550 -3.59 5.60 -38.18
N SER A 551 -3.29 6.04 -39.36
CA SER A 551 -2.05 6.78 -39.68
C SER A 551 -2.37 8.15 -40.24
N SER A 552 -1.67 9.18 -39.78
CA SER A 552 -1.78 10.52 -40.36
C SER A 552 -1.27 10.49 -41.81
N VAL A 553 -1.96 11.21 -42.70
CA VAL A 553 -1.56 11.42 -44.09
C VAL A 553 -1.00 12.82 -44.26
N LYS A 554 -1.51 13.77 -43.48
CA LYS A 554 -1.05 15.17 -43.45
C LYS A 554 -0.50 15.51 -42.07
N GLY A 555 0.35 16.51 -42.03
CA GLY A 555 0.97 16.98 -40.80
C GLY A 555 2.13 16.10 -40.32
N LYS A 556 2.37 16.10 -39.03
CA LYS A 556 3.40 15.27 -38.40
C LYS A 556 2.95 13.80 -38.31
N PRO A 557 3.90 12.85 -38.34
CA PRO A 557 3.57 11.42 -38.22
C PRO A 557 2.93 11.07 -36.90
N VAL A 558 1.68 10.59 -36.92
CA VAL A 558 0.95 10.03 -35.79
C VAL A 558 0.38 8.68 -36.22
N ILE A 559 0.64 7.67 -35.41
CA ILE A 559 0.11 6.31 -35.62
C ILE A 559 -0.64 5.88 -34.37
N ILE A 560 -1.90 5.50 -34.56
CA ILE A 560 -2.79 5.05 -33.49
C ILE A 560 -3.09 3.58 -33.70
N PHE A 561 -2.88 2.79 -32.70
CA PHE A 561 -3.32 1.39 -32.63
C PHE A 561 -4.49 1.29 -31.65
N ALA A 562 -5.61 0.74 -32.11
CA ALA A 562 -6.80 0.56 -31.30
C ALA A 562 -7.27 -0.90 -31.41
N ASN A 563 -7.36 -1.62 -30.28
CA ASN A 563 -7.89 -2.97 -30.30
C ASN A 563 -9.37 -2.96 -30.72
N LYS A 564 -9.81 -4.01 -31.43
CA LYS A 564 -11.23 -4.20 -31.74
C LYS A 564 -11.97 -4.72 -30.50
N PRO A 565 -13.17 -4.21 -30.20
CA PRO A 565 -14.01 -4.68 -29.11
C PRO A 565 -14.65 -6.01 -29.51
N LEU A 566 -14.00 -7.11 -29.19
CA LEU A 566 -14.52 -8.44 -29.39
C LEU A 566 -15.39 -8.81 -28.18
N ASP A 567 -16.37 -9.70 -28.39
CA ASP A 567 -17.21 -10.17 -27.28
C ASP A 567 -16.35 -10.93 -26.24
N GLU A 568 -16.66 -10.77 -24.94
CA GLU A 568 -15.95 -11.46 -23.85
C GLU A 568 -15.98 -12.99 -24.05
N PRO A 569 -14.87 -13.68 -23.76
CA PRO A 569 -13.58 -13.22 -23.24
C PRO A 569 -12.54 -12.83 -24.34
N ASN A 570 -12.95 -12.60 -25.58
CA ASN A 570 -12.04 -12.38 -26.70
C ASN A 570 -11.55 -10.91 -26.81
N ASP A 571 -12.11 -9.98 -26.05
CA ASP A 571 -11.66 -8.59 -25.98
C ASP A 571 -10.27 -8.50 -25.32
N GLU A 572 -10.01 -9.23 -24.24
CA GLU A 572 -8.69 -9.37 -23.64
C GLU A 572 -7.68 -9.96 -24.64
N LYS A 573 -8.10 -10.95 -25.42
CA LYS A 573 -7.26 -11.53 -26.47
C LYS A 573 -6.87 -10.52 -27.53
N ALA A 574 -7.76 -9.61 -27.91
CA ALA A 574 -7.44 -8.54 -28.89
C ALA A 574 -6.46 -7.52 -28.28
N GLN A 575 -6.61 -7.18 -27.02
CA GLN A 575 -5.69 -6.29 -26.30
C GLN A 575 -4.29 -6.90 -26.17
N ASN A 576 -4.20 -8.17 -25.76
CA ASN A 576 -2.95 -8.89 -25.66
C ASN A 576 -2.26 -9.08 -27.01
N ALA A 577 -3.00 -9.45 -28.06
CA ALA A 577 -2.45 -9.58 -29.41
C ALA A 577 -1.92 -8.25 -29.95
N LEU A 578 -2.55 -7.13 -29.62
CA LEU A 578 -2.03 -5.81 -29.95
C LEU A 578 -0.75 -5.51 -29.15
N GLN A 579 -0.73 -5.82 -27.86
CA GLN A 579 0.45 -5.60 -27.04
C GLN A 579 1.65 -6.42 -27.53
N ASP A 580 1.44 -7.71 -27.81
CA ASP A 580 2.47 -8.60 -28.36
C ASP A 580 3.03 -8.02 -29.67
N PHE A 581 2.15 -7.58 -30.57
CA PHE A 581 2.56 -6.94 -31.84
C PHE A 581 3.41 -5.68 -31.60
N LEU A 582 3.02 -4.82 -30.65
CA LEU A 582 3.78 -3.60 -30.33
C LEU A 582 5.17 -3.96 -29.78
N ASP A 583 5.25 -4.92 -28.89
CA ASP A 583 6.50 -5.36 -28.27
C ASP A 583 7.43 -6.05 -29.27
N GLU A 584 6.92 -6.96 -30.11
CA GLU A 584 7.68 -7.63 -31.16
C GLU A 584 8.28 -6.68 -32.21
N ASN A 585 7.59 -5.57 -32.47
CA ASN A 585 8.04 -4.56 -33.43
C ASN A 585 8.80 -3.39 -32.77
N GLY A 586 9.06 -3.45 -31.48
CA GLY A 586 9.75 -2.38 -30.74
C GLY A 586 8.98 -1.06 -30.73
N ILE A 587 7.65 -1.10 -30.87
CA ILE A 587 6.78 0.08 -30.86
C ILE A 587 6.41 0.41 -29.43
N SER A 588 6.77 1.60 -28.96
CA SER A 588 6.48 2.06 -27.62
C SER A 588 5.55 3.28 -27.69
N PRO A 589 4.26 3.12 -27.40
CA PRO A 589 3.33 4.25 -27.36
C PRO A 589 3.71 5.24 -26.26
N SER A 590 3.70 6.53 -26.58
CA SER A 590 3.84 7.62 -25.61
C SER A 590 2.49 8.11 -25.07
N VAL A 591 1.40 7.68 -25.69
CA VAL A 591 0.03 8.04 -25.34
C VAL A 591 -0.80 6.77 -25.18
N ILE A 592 -1.53 6.68 -24.07
CA ILE A 592 -2.50 5.60 -23.83
C ILE A 592 -3.88 6.21 -23.54
N ILE A 593 -4.91 5.62 -24.13
CA ILE A 593 -6.29 6.12 -24.04
C ILE A 593 -7.23 4.97 -23.68
N HIS A 594 -7.97 5.12 -22.62
CA HIS A 594 -9.05 4.22 -22.23
C HIS A 594 -10.40 4.71 -22.79
N ARG A 595 -11.13 3.82 -23.43
CA ARG A 595 -12.46 4.08 -24.03
C ARG A 595 -13.43 2.94 -23.70
N GLY A 596 -13.82 2.84 -22.44
CA GLY A 596 -14.72 1.83 -21.92
C GLY A 596 -15.33 2.25 -20.58
N HIS A 597 -16.11 1.37 -19.99
CA HIS A 597 -16.66 1.57 -18.67
C HIS A 597 -15.57 1.50 -17.57
N SER A 598 -15.89 2.01 -16.38
CA SER A 598 -14.96 2.05 -15.25
C SER A 598 -14.53 0.64 -14.75
N TYR A 599 -15.39 -0.37 -14.90
CA TYR A 599 -15.06 -1.75 -14.50
C TYR A 599 -14.00 -2.41 -15.41
N HIS A 600 -13.78 -1.89 -16.60
CA HIS A 600 -12.69 -2.32 -17.51
C HIS A 600 -11.38 -1.55 -17.28
N LEU A 601 -11.37 -0.54 -16.41
CA LEU A 601 -10.23 0.38 -16.30
C LEU A 601 -8.96 -0.33 -15.82
N SER A 602 -9.08 -1.34 -14.95
CA SER A 602 -7.94 -2.17 -14.49
C SER A 602 -7.17 -2.76 -15.68
N GLY A 603 -7.86 -3.32 -16.68
CA GLY A 603 -7.22 -3.87 -17.87
C GLY A 603 -6.37 -2.84 -18.64
N THR A 604 -6.81 -1.57 -18.75
CA THR A 604 -5.97 -0.52 -19.35
C THR A 604 -4.80 -0.14 -18.41
N LEU A 605 -5.03 -0.06 -17.09
CA LEU A 605 -4.01 0.36 -16.13
C LEU A 605 -2.82 -0.62 -16.10
N ASP A 606 -3.07 -1.91 -16.27
CA ASP A 606 -2.03 -2.96 -16.30
C ASP A 606 -1.07 -2.82 -17.50
N HIS A 607 -1.48 -2.12 -18.57
CA HIS A 607 -0.63 -1.83 -19.71
C HIS A 607 0.16 -0.51 -19.60
N ILE A 608 -0.07 0.29 -18.54
CA ILE A 608 0.67 1.54 -18.33
C ILE A 608 2.09 1.24 -17.87
N ASN A 609 3.06 1.93 -18.46
CA ASN A 609 4.46 1.87 -18.07
C ASN A 609 5.13 3.25 -18.20
N SER A 610 6.39 3.38 -17.82
CA SER A 610 7.13 4.65 -17.75
C SER A 610 7.28 5.41 -19.09
N ARG A 611 6.97 4.77 -20.23
CA ARG A 611 7.04 5.37 -21.57
C ARG A 611 5.81 6.22 -21.89
N HIS A 612 4.65 5.94 -21.25
CA HIS A 612 3.42 6.69 -21.45
C HIS A 612 3.51 8.08 -20.81
N LYS A 613 3.57 9.11 -21.61
CA LYS A 613 3.68 10.53 -21.17
C LYS A 613 2.32 11.21 -21.07
N VAL A 614 1.34 10.73 -21.84
CA VAL A 614 -0.06 11.20 -21.75
C VAL A 614 -0.97 10.00 -21.54
N VAL A 615 -1.85 10.10 -20.54
CA VAL A 615 -2.84 9.09 -20.20
C VAL A 615 -4.22 9.75 -20.20
N ILE A 616 -5.13 9.27 -21.07
CA ILE A 616 -6.51 9.78 -21.14
C ILE A 616 -7.45 8.66 -20.67
N LEU A 617 -8.03 8.84 -19.50
CA LEU A 617 -8.96 7.89 -18.89
C LEU A 617 -10.40 8.35 -19.12
N GLY A 618 -11.01 7.87 -20.19
CA GLY A 618 -12.35 8.28 -20.63
C GLY A 618 -13.51 7.57 -19.93
N ALA A 619 -13.27 6.90 -18.80
CA ALA A 619 -14.29 6.16 -18.04
C ALA A 619 -14.93 7.00 -16.93
N CYS A 620 -16.10 6.56 -16.47
CA CYS A 620 -16.75 7.17 -15.29
C CYS A 620 -15.87 7.06 -14.04
N GLY A 621 -15.74 8.15 -13.27
CA GLY A 621 -14.99 8.15 -12.01
C GLY A 621 -13.50 7.81 -12.11
N ALA A 622 -12.92 7.83 -13.31
CA ALA A 622 -11.52 7.44 -13.53
C ALA A 622 -10.49 8.30 -12.78
N TYR A 623 -10.91 9.45 -12.29
CA TYR A 623 -10.09 10.35 -11.46
C TYR A 623 -9.51 9.68 -10.20
N GLN A 624 -10.15 8.64 -9.70
CA GLN A 624 -9.68 7.90 -8.52
C GLN A 624 -8.39 7.10 -8.77
N ASN A 625 -8.04 6.84 -10.03
CA ASN A 625 -6.90 6.00 -10.40
C ASN A 625 -5.61 6.78 -10.69
N LEU A 626 -5.54 8.06 -10.32
CA LEU A 626 -4.36 8.91 -10.59
C LEU A 626 -3.09 8.37 -9.95
N SER A 627 -3.15 7.93 -8.71
CA SER A 627 -2.01 7.33 -8.00
C SER A 627 -1.53 6.04 -8.66
N THR A 628 -2.44 5.18 -9.11
CA THR A 628 -2.11 3.96 -9.84
C THR A 628 -1.37 4.28 -11.14
N VAL A 629 -1.86 5.24 -11.93
CA VAL A 629 -1.16 5.70 -13.14
C VAL A 629 0.26 6.20 -12.81
N LEU A 630 0.41 7.01 -11.75
CA LEU A 630 1.71 7.57 -11.38
C LEU A 630 2.67 6.54 -10.78
N ASN A 631 2.18 5.43 -10.25
CA ASN A 631 3.04 4.31 -9.83
C ASN A 631 3.67 3.61 -11.04
N HIS A 632 2.97 3.55 -12.17
CA HIS A 632 3.47 2.94 -13.41
C HIS A 632 4.21 3.94 -14.32
N SER A 633 3.80 5.21 -14.31
CA SER A 633 4.42 6.28 -15.10
C SER A 633 4.44 7.59 -14.31
N GLU A 634 5.54 7.81 -13.59
CA GLU A 634 5.72 8.94 -12.66
C GLU A 634 5.50 10.31 -13.33
N ASP A 635 5.95 10.48 -14.58
CA ASP A 635 5.86 11.74 -15.32
C ASP A 635 4.58 11.90 -16.14
N ALA A 636 3.67 10.92 -16.12
CA ALA A 636 2.47 10.98 -16.95
C ALA A 636 1.62 12.23 -16.65
N GLN A 637 1.14 12.87 -17.73
CA GLN A 637 0.11 13.89 -17.67
C GLN A 637 -1.25 13.24 -17.94
N ILE A 638 -2.17 13.37 -16.96
CA ILE A 638 -3.39 12.56 -16.92
C ILE A 638 -4.61 13.45 -17.15
N VAL A 639 -5.43 13.06 -18.11
CA VAL A 639 -6.81 13.57 -18.31
C VAL A 639 -7.77 12.49 -17.80
N SER A 640 -8.67 12.85 -16.90
CA SER A 640 -9.64 11.90 -16.32
C SER A 640 -10.95 12.61 -15.98
N THR A 641 -11.97 11.86 -15.58
CA THR A 641 -13.26 12.43 -15.18
C THR A 641 -13.64 12.04 -13.75
N LYS A 642 -14.30 12.96 -13.04
CA LYS A 642 -14.78 12.75 -11.67
C LYS A 642 -16.10 11.98 -11.61
N GLN A 643 -17.00 12.18 -12.58
CA GLN A 643 -18.28 11.50 -12.63
C GLN A 643 -18.45 10.73 -13.93
N ILE A 644 -19.21 11.23 -14.89
CA ILE A 644 -19.61 10.49 -16.08
C ILE A 644 -18.59 10.66 -17.20
N GLY A 645 -18.02 9.55 -17.66
CA GLY A 645 -17.23 9.46 -18.88
C GLY A 645 -18.13 9.46 -20.11
N SER A 646 -18.25 10.59 -20.80
CA SER A 646 -19.14 10.74 -21.95
C SER A 646 -18.39 10.75 -23.28
N GLY A 647 -18.85 9.96 -24.24
CA GLY A 647 -18.36 10.00 -25.62
C GLY A 647 -18.47 11.40 -26.27
N LYS A 648 -19.50 12.16 -25.88
CA LYS A 648 -19.74 13.56 -26.33
C LYS A 648 -18.66 14.54 -25.86
N ILE A 649 -17.93 14.23 -24.79
CA ILE A 649 -16.82 15.02 -24.26
C ILE A 649 -15.47 14.39 -24.62
N ASN A 650 -15.32 13.06 -24.47
CA ASN A 650 -14.11 12.34 -24.84
C ASN A 650 -13.68 12.57 -26.29
N GLY A 651 -14.64 12.52 -27.22
CA GLY A 651 -14.38 12.73 -28.64
C GLY A 651 -13.76 14.10 -28.95
N PRO A 652 -14.37 15.23 -28.54
CA PRO A 652 -13.78 16.55 -28.66
C PRO A 652 -12.38 16.70 -28.04
N ILE A 653 -12.15 16.14 -26.84
CA ILE A 653 -10.83 16.18 -26.17
C ILE A 653 -9.78 15.46 -27.04
N ILE A 654 -10.07 14.23 -27.48
CA ILE A 654 -9.14 13.43 -28.30
C ILE A 654 -8.89 14.09 -29.65
N ARG A 655 -9.91 14.68 -30.29
CA ARG A 655 -9.73 15.43 -31.55
C ARG A 655 -8.84 16.65 -31.39
N ALA A 656 -9.07 17.46 -30.32
CA ALA A 656 -8.25 18.62 -30.04
C ALA A 656 -6.79 18.22 -29.76
N PHE A 657 -6.58 17.14 -29.04
CA PHE A 657 -5.26 16.57 -28.76
C PHE A 657 -4.56 16.12 -30.07
N ASN A 658 -5.23 15.31 -30.88
CA ASN A 658 -4.68 14.83 -32.14
C ASN A 658 -4.37 15.96 -33.12
N GLN A 659 -5.17 17.02 -33.15
CA GLN A 659 -4.90 18.19 -33.97
C GLN A 659 -3.57 18.86 -33.62
N ARG A 660 -3.25 18.98 -32.31
CA ARG A 660 -1.95 19.52 -31.88
C ARG A 660 -0.79 18.62 -32.29
N LEU A 661 -0.98 17.30 -32.21
CA LEU A 661 0.03 16.34 -32.65
C LEU A 661 0.32 16.45 -34.15
N LEU A 662 -0.71 16.56 -34.98
CA LEU A 662 -0.57 16.77 -36.45
C LEU A 662 0.18 18.06 -36.78
N GLU A 663 -0.02 19.10 -35.96
CA GLU A 663 0.68 20.38 -36.12
C GLU A 663 2.13 20.31 -35.60
N GLY A 664 2.52 19.28 -34.90
CA GLY A 664 3.84 19.16 -34.24
C GLY A 664 4.06 20.19 -33.15
N LYS A 665 2.98 20.61 -32.47
CA LYS A 665 2.99 21.62 -31.43
C LYS A 665 2.91 20.96 -30.04
N ASP A 666 3.50 21.63 -29.09
CA ASP A 666 3.32 21.29 -27.67
C ASP A 666 1.83 21.31 -27.30
N ILE A 667 1.43 20.42 -26.41
CA ILE A 667 0.09 20.38 -25.88
C ILE A 667 -0.01 21.38 -24.74
N ASP A 668 -0.47 22.59 -25.02
CA ASP A 668 -0.86 23.57 -24.00
C ASP A 668 -2.25 23.21 -23.46
N TRP A 669 -2.28 22.55 -22.32
CA TRP A 669 -3.51 22.08 -21.69
C TRP A 669 -4.43 23.23 -21.28
N VAL A 670 -3.87 24.35 -20.82
CA VAL A 670 -4.66 25.51 -20.40
C VAL A 670 -5.41 26.12 -21.58
N GLN A 671 -4.69 26.36 -22.67
CA GLN A 671 -5.26 26.87 -23.90
C GLN A 671 -6.28 25.90 -24.52
N MET A 672 -5.92 24.61 -24.59
CA MET A 672 -6.79 23.58 -25.17
C MET A 672 -8.10 23.45 -24.35
N TRP A 673 -8.01 23.46 -23.03
CA TRP A 673 -9.19 23.38 -22.17
C TRP A 673 -10.08 24.61 -22.29
N ALA A 674 -9.49 25.81 -22.37
CA ALA A 674 -10.23 27.05 -22.61
C ALA A 674 -10.95 27.08 -23.97
N GLN A 675 -10.36 26.46 -25.00
CA GLN A 675 -11.00 26.32 -26.31
C GLN A 675 -12.14 25.28 -26.29
N LEU A 676 -11.95 24.16 -25.61
CA LEU A 676 -12.97 23.13 -25.41
C LEU A 676 -14.16 23.66 -24.60
N ALA A 677 -13.92 24.42 -23.55
CA ALA A 677 -14.97 25.01 -22.72
C ALA A 677 -15.93 25.91 -23.53
N LYS A 678 -15.44 26.58 -24.57
CA LYS A 678 -16.28 27.40 -25.47
C LYS A 678 -17.25 26.55 -26.30
N GLN A 679 -16.98 25.25 -26.50
CA GLN A 679 -17.88 24.34 -27.18
C GLN A 679 -19.04 23.87 -26.29
N PHE A 680 -18.89 24.04 -24.97
CA PHE A 680 -19.86 23.60 -23.94
C PHE A 680 -20.24 24.76 -23.01
N PRO A 681 -20.93 25.80 -23.52
CA PRO A 681 -21.12 27.05 -22.77
C PRO A 681 -22.14 26.94 -21.63
N SER A 682 -23.09 25.98 -21.70
CA SER A 682 -24.18 25.85 -20.71
C SER A 682 -24.85 24.48 -20.77
N GLY A 683 -25.74 24.20 -19.82
CA GLY A 683 -26.57 23.00 -19.75
C GLY A 683 -25.80 21.73 -19.41
N ASP A 684 -26.41 20.57 -19.66
CA ASP A 684 -25.87 19.26 -19.29
C ASP A 684 -24.49 18.98 -19.87
N MET A 685 -24.23 19.46 -21.08
CA MET A 685 -22.92 19.29 -21.72
C MET A 685 -21.81 20.06 -20.99
N LYS A 686 -22.13 21.25 -20.46
CA LYS A 686 -21.19 21.98 -19.60
C LYS A 686 -20.92 21.22 -18.30
N ASN A 687 -21.97 20.71 -17.66
CA ASN A 687 -21.83 19.95 -16.41
C ASN A 687 -20.94 18.71 -16.65
N LEU A 688 -21.18 17.97 -17.73
CA LEU A 688 -20.32 16.83 -18.11
C LEU A 688 -18.87 17.24 -18.38
N PHE A 689 -18.64 18.38 -19.06
CA PHE A 689 -17.27 18.86 -19.33
C PHE A 689 -16.57 19.34 -18.04
N ASP A 690 -17.29 19.96 -17.13
CA ASP A 690 -16.74 20.46 -15.87
C ASP A 690 -16.26 19.30 -14.95
N ASP A 691 -16.76 18.08 -15.14
CA ASP A 691 -16.29 16.89 -14.43
C ASP A 691 -14.94 16.37 -14.97
N TYR A 692 -14.50 16.79 -16.17
CA TYR A 692 -13.22 16.39 -16.71
C TYR A 692 -12.09 17.24 -16.15
N VAL A 693 -11.04 16.60 -15.70
CA VAL A 693 -9.89 17.20 -15.01
C VAL A 693 -8.65 17.11 -15.91
N PRO A 694 -8.14 18.25 -16.40
CA PRO A 694 -6.88 18.29 -17.14
C PRO A 694 -5.67 18.15 -16.21
N PRO A 695 -4.47 17.83 -16.76
CA PRO A 695 -3.28 17.56 -15.96
C PRO A 695 -2.93 18.62 -14.93
N TYR A 696 -3.06 19.90 -15.26
CA TYR A 696 -2.72 21.00 -14.35
C TYR A 696 -3.70 21.23 -13.21
N LYS A 697 -4.86 20.57 -13.23
CA LYS A 697 -5.85 20.56 -12.14
C LYS A 697 -5.80 19.28 -11.28
N ASN A 698 -4.95 18.32 -11.61
CA ASN A 698 -4.75 17.09 -10.85
C ASN A 698 -3.83 17.34 -9.64
N LEU A 699 -4.36 18.00 -8.61
CA LEU A 699 -3.55 18.47 -7.49
C LEU A 699 -2.94 17.33 -6.65
N GLY A 700 -3.61 16.19 -6.53
CA GLY A 700 -3.04 15.01 -5.86
C GLY A 700 -1.87 14.41 -6.63
N ALA A 701 -1.99 14.31 -7.96
CA ALA A 701 -0.89 13.88 -8.82
C ALA A 701 0.33 14.83 -8.71
N LEU A 702 0.04 16.14 -8.65
CA LEU A 702 1.05 17.18 -8.43
C LEU A 702 1.78 17.01 -7.11
N PHE A 703 1.02 16.79 -6.05
CA PHE A 703 1.55 16.56 -4.71
C PHE A 703 2.48 15.34 -4.69
N LEU A 704 2.03 14.19 -5.23
CA LEU A 704 2.84 12.96 -5.29
C LEU A 704 4.15 13.18 -6.04
N LYS A 705 4.11 13.81 -7.23
CA LYS A 705 5.31 14.13 -8.00
C LYS A 705 6.29 14.99 -7.22
N ALA A 706 5.80 16.04 -6.54
CA ALA A 706 6.62 16.94 -5.75
C ALA A 706 7.23 16.24 -4.53
N TYR A 707 6.47 15.37 -3.87
CA TYR A 707 6.94 14.65 -2.70
C TYR A 707 8.02 13.63 -3.07
N ARG A 708 7.79 12.76 -4.08
CA ARG A 708 8.76 11.78 -4.57
C ARG A 708 10.07 12.44 -5.00
N LYS A 709 9.99 13.54 -5.75
CA LYS A 709 11.20 14.26 -6.18
C LYS A 709 12.02 14.86 -5.03
N SER A 710 11.41 15.04 -3.88
CA SER A 710 12.12 15.55 -2.69
C SER A 710 13.04 14.54 -2.00
N GLY A 711 13.07 13.26 -2.46
CA GLY A 711 13.96 12.21 -1.96
C GLY A 711 13.54 11.55 -0.65
N TYR A 712 12.35 11.84 -0.14
CA TYR A 712 11.85 11.27 1.13
C TYR A 712 11.23 9.86 1.00
N ASP A 713 11.05 9.34 -0.23
CA ASP A 713 10.59 7.95 -0.43
C ASP A 713 11.71 6.90 -0.24
N ASN A 714 12.95 7.34 0.00
CA ASN A 714 14.14 6.48 0.13
C ASN A 714 14.73 6.46 1.55
N ASP A 715 14.05 6.99 2.57
CA ASP A 715 14.50 6.94 3.97
C ASP A 715 13.66 5.95 4.81
#